data_91a21259a79c22c57ba2d9cf87b1058c
#
_entry.id   91a21259a79c22c57ba2d9cf87b1058c
#
_cell.length_a   1.000
_cell.length_b   1.000
_cell.length_c   1.000
_cell.angle_alpha   90.00
_cell.angle_beta   90.00
_cell.angle_gamma   90.00
#
_symmetry.space_group_name_H-M   'P 1'
#
loop_
_entity.id
_entity.type
_entity.pdbx_description
1 polymer ?
#
loop_
_entity_poly.entity_id
_entity_poly.type
_entity_poly.pdbx_seq_one_letter_code
_entity_poly.pdbx_strand_id
1 'polypeptide(L)'
;MRAFATTILLVFSAFIAHADIISGRVIDADTKETLPGATVQYLQQITETSYSGSTVIADSLGRFTFFTDGRVALEVSMLGYYNKKKNVMALSDSHKDTLNIGSIELKMSSQMLQMVEVTGHAKRFTMHGDTIVFNPSAFRLQEGARLDELIKQLPGVEADAEGKLWWNGKPIRLTMGGESLFGGNDLVSQLPAEAVQNIKAYNKASELKEHTGNDDGNEDMVLDLTIKPGFLDRWYGDATAGYRTRDHYEADVQLNRLSTSDPVMVFGDANNVAKRHRRYQGQSVMSSGNGLGQEQGISGGYQHNWSREQGDKTLNSYYSVSGGLAHDDRWKSSGRETENYFPGEAQSYSKTTGFDRSHELNPTILGMMRWRPDSTNTIFLWTQLEHKNNRSTSRQDTEQSVDSGYGYTPTINQHVGTLGRGHQTEIRTSGSWTHYFKDGSLKIGGGLNYTDSKSKQWIDRTITDYQSNLSSVLSQYAVEPSSKLLLMPSITYEHWMTKHWMLNMDYRLDYNNNRIDRDFTTDGIADAANSFSNRYHNIGHTVTAGSTINIGQVQLMPSAALNWNREHQDYARALLDTTAIRSRFKVEPSFKVTWKVRKTQSIELNYSYKTTRPELLQTIGYRDLSDPLFITEGNPFLKDSHTNQFQMSYKAVLPSHQLSIGFNAKYSTTDHSNISALSYDPATNVYTSRPESVPGSRTWEVNLNYDHGLGNYFRLQNDLKMMGGRYYGYLTMLPTHGERILNRQTSVHPKDKLTVLFDHNWIKAAVFAELNADRLRFSQSQSQNTTLWNNNYGMSFEANYRNFVFTTGLTEYMRRGYASSDMNRDNLLWGVSITWKVLKNKGNVKLFAEDILNQDDWRWSSQSAYQQTNEWQDTLHHYIGISFTYHLDAKTK
;
A
#
# COMPACT_ATOMS: atom_id res chain seq x y z
N MET A 1 54.91 -22.05 -36.70
CA MET A 1 53.77 -21.70 -35.76
C MET A 1 53.31 -22.83 -34.85
N ARG A 2 53.74 -24.08 -34.98
CA ARG A 2 53.39 -25.16 -34.04
C ARG A 2 54.39 -25.34 -32.86
N ALA A 3 55.61 -24.80 -32.97
CA ALA A 3 56.62 -24.87 -31.91
C ALA A 3 56.51 -23.73 -30.88
N PHE A 4 55.84 -22.65 -31.20
CA PHE A 4 55.64 -21.50 -30.28
C PHE A 4 54.43 -21.68 -29.31
N ALA A 5 53.47 -22.50 -29.70
CA ALA A 5 52.30 -22.81 -28.87
C ALA A 5 52.58 -23.82 -27.77
N THR A 6 53.55 -24.69 -27.97
CA THR A 6 53.95 -25.74 -26.98
C THR A 6 54.81 -25.17 -25.87
N THR A 7 55.59 -24.11 -26.13
CA THR A 7 56.42 -23.46 -25.11
C THR A 7 55.63 -22.53 -24.19
N ILE A 8 54.54 -21.96 -24.63
CA ILE A 8 53.65 -21.14 -23.79
C ILE A 8 52.82 -22.03 -22.88
N LEU A 9 52.47 -23.25 -23.32
CA LEU A 9 51.67 -24.17 -22.48
C LEU A 9 52.51 -24.82 -21.36
N LEU A 10 53.83 -24.89 -21.49
CA LEU A 10 54.75 -25.46 -20.50
C LEU A 10 55.21 -24.43 -19.47
N VAL A 11 55.07 -23.13 -19.72
CA VAL A 11 55.43 -22.08 -18.74
C VAL A 11 54.24 -21.75 -17.82
N PHE A 12 52.98 -22.08 -18.22
CA PHE A 12 51.79 -21.90 -17.39
C PHE A 12 51.46 -23.06 -16.44
N SER A 13 52.17 -24.19 -16.53
CA SER A 13 51.97 -25.35 -15.68
C SER A 13 52.87 -25.42 -14.43
N ALA A 14 53.67 -24.36 -14.14
CA ALA A 14 54.65 -24.39 -13.04
C ALA A 14 54.32 -23.48 -11.84
N PHE A 15 53.10 -22.91 -11.76
CA PHE A 15 52.61 -22.22 -10.54
C PHE A 15 51.25 -22.75 -10.10
N ILE A 16 51.20 -24.01 -9.70
CA ILE A 16 50.15 -24.47 -8.81
C ILE A 16 50.64 -24.12 -7.40
N ALA A 17 50.26 -22.94 -6.91
CA ALA A 17 50.38 -22.61 -5.52
C ALA A 17 49.45 -23.56 -4.75
N HIS A 18 49.98 -24.46 -3.93
CA HIS A 18 49.21 -25.31 -3.06
C HIS A 18 48.83 -24.46 -1.84
N ALA A 19 47.59 -24.02 -1.79
CA ALA A 19 47.08 -23.36 -0.60
C ALA A 19 46.35 -24.38 0.27
N ASP A 20 46.73 -24.49 1.55
CA ASP A 20 46.04 -25.34 2.51
C ASP A 20 44.70 -24.73 2.93
N ILE A 21 43.68 -25.56 3.02
CA ILE A 21 42.36 -25.12 3.54
C ILE A 21 42.35 -25.34 5.08
N ILE A 22 42.16 -24.26 5.83
CA ILE A 22 41.93 -24.34 7.26
C ILE A 22 40.43 -24.24 7.53
N SER A 23 39.89 -25.20 8.26
CA SER A 23 38.49 -25.25 8.70
C SER A 23 38.41 -25.40 10.22
N GLY A 24 37.35 -24.81 10.80
CA GLY A 24 37.11 -24.93 12.23
C GLY A 24 35.68 -24.54 12.59
N ARG A 25 35.35 -24.61 13.87
CA ARG A 25 34.04 -24.17 14.36
C ARG A 25 34.23 -23.29 15.59
N VAL A 26 33.41 -22.28 15.76
CA VAL A 26 33.34 -21.42 16.95
C VAL A 26 32.15 -21.82 17.78
N ILE A 27 32.39 -22.06 19.08
CA ILE A 27 31.37 -22.48 20.05
C ILE A 27 31.49 -21.69 21.34
N ASP A 28 30.41 -21.64 22.11
CA ASP A 28 30.39 -21.14 23.47
C ASP A 28 31.13 -22.11 24.41
N ALA A 29 31.95 -21.59 25.30
CA ALA A 29 32.78 -22.41 26.18
C ALA A 29 31.95 -23.15 27.25
N ASP A 30 30.84 -22.60 27.70
CA ASP A 30 30.00 -23.12 28.78
C ASP A 30 28.83 -23.94 28.24
N THR A 31 28.09 -23.45 27.24
CA THR A 31 26.90 -24.10 26.69
C THR A 31 27.20 -25.10 25.57
N LYS A 32 28.41 -25.02 24.97
CA LYS A 32 28.83 -25.78 23.79
C LYS A 32 27.98 -25.51 22.53
N GLU A 33 27.10 -24.54 22.57
CA GLU A 33 26.31 -24.09 21.40
C GLU A 33 27.20 -23.42 20.36
N THR A 34 26.83 -23.54 19.10
CA THR A 34 27.56 -22.91 18.00
C THR A 34 27.36 -21.41 18.04
N LEU A 35 28.40 -20.66 17.67
CA LEU A 35 28.36 -19.19 17.62
C LEU A 35 28.36 -18.67 16.16
N PRO A 36 27.19 -18.61 15.49
CA PRO A 36 27.07 -18.07 14.15
C PRO A 36 27.42 -16.58 14.13
N GLY A 37 28.07 -16.14 13.05
CA GLY A 37 28.47 -14.74 12.92
C GLY A 37 29.71 -14.34 13.72
N ALA A 38 30.39 -15.27 14.39
CA ALA A 38 31.68 -14.99 15.00
C ALA A 38 32.70 -14.58 13.92
N THR A 39 33.48 -13.56 14.24
CA THR A 39 34.49 -13.01 13.35
C THR A 39 35.82 -13.71 13.57
N VAL A 40 36.35 -14.32 12.53
CA VAL A 40 37.66 -14.99 12.53
C VAL A 40 38.62 -14.15 11.71
N GLN A 41 39.47 -13.39 12.37
CA GLN A 41 40.54 -12.64 11.74
C GLN A 41 41.80 -13.49 11.73
N TYR A 42 42.43 -13.62 10.59
CA TYR A 42 43.71 -14.33 10.48
C TYR A 42 44.81 -13.46 9.91
N LEU A 43 45.99 -13.60 10.46
CA LEU A 43 47.22 -12.93 10.04
C LEU A 43 48.17 -14.01 9.47
N GLN A 44 48.38 -13.95 8.18
CA GLN A 44 49.32 -14.82 7.49
C GLN A 44 50.66 -14.12 7.35
N GLN A 45 51.75 -14.81 7.68
CA GLN A 45 53.08 -14.32 7.47
C GLN A 45 53.50 -14.57 6.00
N ILE A 46 53.77 -13.50 5.27
CA ILE A 46 54.21 -13.59 3.86
C ILE A 46 55.70 -13.57 3.75
N THR A 47 56.41 -12.78 4.57
CA THR A 47 57.86 -12.74 4.68
C THR A 47 58.24 -12.62 6.17
N GLU A 48 59.52 -12.69 6.50
CA GLU A 48 59.98 -12.55 7.90
C GLU A 48 59.52 -11.26 8.59
N THR A 49 59.22 -10.23 7.81
CA THR A 49 58.80 -8.91 8.31
C THR A 49 57.43 -8.42 7.81
N SER A 50 56.75 -9.20 6.94
CA SER A 50 55.46 -8.78 6.31
C SER A 50 54.36 -9.78 6.62
N TYR A 51 53.23 -9.23 7.04
CA TYR A 51 51.98 -9.97 7.36
C TYR A 51 50.83 -9.45 6.50
N SER A 52 49.97 -10.35 6.03
CA SER A 52 48.68 -10.02 5.43
C SER A 52 47.54 -10.48 6.35
N GLY A 53 46.57 -9.65 6.58
CA GLY A 53 45.39 -9.93 7.40
C GLY A 53 44.11 -10.02 6.57
N SER A 54 43.31 -11.03 6.84
CA SER A 54 41.97 -11.13 6.28
C SER A 54 40.96 -11.61 7.32
N THR A 55 39.69 -11.55 7.01
CA THR A 55 38.61 -11.85 7.98
C THR A 55 37.57 -12.74 7.31
N VAL A 56 37.16 -13.79 8.03
CA VAL A 56 36.06 -14.68 7.65
C VAL A 56 35.01 -14.68 8.77
N ILE A 57 33.76 -14.77 8.40
CA ILE A 57 32.64 -14.85 9.34
C ILE A 57 32.17 -16.29 9.41
N ALA A 58 31.93 -16.79 10.62
CA ALA A 58 31.42 -18.11 10.86
C ALA A 58 29.97 -18.25 10.35
N ASP A 59 29.66 -19.36 9.69
CA ASP A 59 28.34 -19.66 9.11
C ASP A 59 27.25 -19.90 10.19
N SER A 60 26.03 -20.26 9.74
CA SER A 60 24.88 -20.55 10.62
C SER A 60 25.12 -21.72 11.60
N LEU A 61 26.14 -22.56 11.37
CA LEU A 61 26.55 -23.66 12.24
C LEU A 61 27.87 -23.36 12.99
N GLY A 62 28.28 -22.08 13.00
CA GLY A 62 29.51 -21.62 13.63
C GLY A 62 30.78 -22.08 12.93
N ARG A 63 30.73 -22.57 11.67
CA ARG A 63 31.88 -23.06 10.93
C ARG A 63 32.52 -21.95 10.14
N PHE A 64 33.83 -22.00 9.98
CA PHE A 64 34.58 -21.11 9.11
C PHE A 64 35.62 -21.89 8.30
N THR A 65 35.95 -21.38 7.13
CA THR A 65 36.92 -21.97 6.23
C THR A 65 37.65 -20.84 5.47
N PHE A 66 38.97 -20.97 5.35
CA PHE A 66 39.77 -20.04 4.58
C PHE A 66 41.05 -20.72 4.02
N PHE A 67 41.69 -20.11 3.02
CA PHE A 67 42.91 -20.59 2.36
C PHE A 67 44.14 -19.89 2.94
N THR A 68 45.21 -20.62 3.08
CA THR A 68 46.50 -20.08 3.55
C THR A 68 47.67 -20.89 3.03
N ASP A 69 48.79 -20.22 2.79
CA ASP A 69 50.05 -20.82 2.29
C ASP A 69 51.12 -20.92 3.38
N GLY A 70 50.78 -20.74 4.65
CA GLY A 70 51.82 -20.73 5.70
C GLY A 70 51.30 -20.64 7.13
N ARG A 71 52.14 -20.21 8.04
CA ARG A 71 51.78 -20.00 9.45
C ARG A 71 50.77 -18.90 9.58
N VAL A 72 49.69 -19.18 10.33
CA VAL A 72 48.59 -18.26 10.56
C VAL A 72 48.32 -18.07 12.04
N ALA A 73 48.22 -16.83 12.48
CA ALA A 73 47.68 -16.46 13.79
C ALA A 73 46.21 -16.09 13.63
N LEU A 74 45.36 -16.78 14.32
CA LEU A 74 43.89 -16.51 14.35
C LEU A 74 43.53 -15.68 15.57
N GLU A 75 42.70 -14.70 15.40
CA GLU A 75 41.98 -14.02 16.47
C GLU A 75 40.49 -14.18 16.21
N VAL A 76 39.79 -14.84 17.12
CA VAL A 76 38.36 -15.08 17.04
C VAL A 76 37.65 -14.19 18.04
N SER A 77 36.69 -13.43 17.53
CA SER A 77 35.94 -12.48 18.34
C SER A 77 34.44 -12.61 18.06
N MET A 78 33.65 -12.35 19.09
CA MET A 78 32.21 -12.23 18.99
C MET A 78 31.70 -11.26 20.06
N LEU A 79 30.68 -10.49 19.72
CA LEU A 79 30.10 -9.51 20.65
C LEU A 79 29.56 -10.25 21.90
N GLY A 80 29.99 -9.82 23.08
CA GLY A 80 29.62 -10.46 24.34
C GLY A 80 30.54 -11.58 24.79
N TYR A 81 31.66 -11.83 24.09
CA TYR A 81 32.67 -12.86 24.42
C TYR A 81 34.08 -12.29 24.51
N TYR A 82 34.95 -12.94 25.26
CA TYR A 82 36.37 -12.61 25.25
C TYR A 82 37.01 -13.09 23.96
N ASN A 83 37.82 -12.23 23.32
CA ASN A 83 38.58 -12.62 22.14
C ASN A 83 39.55 -13.74 22.44
N LYS A 84 39.69 -14.70 21.55
CA LYS A 84 40.61 -15.84 21.69
C LYS A 84 41.60 -15.86 20.52
N LYS A 85 42.87 -15.95 20.86
CA LYS A 85 43.96 -16.10 19.91
C LYS A 85 44.40 -17.56 19.82
N LYS A 86 44.66 -18.05 18.62
CA LYS A 86 45.16 -19.40 18.34
C LYS A 86 46.15 -19.35 17.19
N ASN A 87 47.37 -19.83 17.44
CA ASN A 87 48.35 -19.97 16.37
C ASN A 87 48.17 -21.35 15.70
N VAL A 88 48.13 -21.37 14.38
CA VAL A 88 48.00 -22.56 13.56
C VAL A 88 49.24 -22.65 12.66
N MET A 89 49.96 -23.77 12.75
CA MET A 89 51.04 -24.06 11.83
C MET A 89 50.47 -24.88 10.68
N ALA A 90 50.58 -24.40 9.46
CA ALA A 90 50.29 -25.21 8.27
C ALA A 90 51.32 -26.37 8.23
N LEU A 91 50.87 -27.58 7.98
CA LEU A 91 51.69 -28.77 7.91
C LEU A 91 52.43 -28.79 6.54
N SER A 92 53.71 -28.47 6.53
CA SER A 92 54.54 -28.85 5.41
C SER A 92 54.83 -30.36 5.53
N ASP A 93 54.48 -31.14 4.53
CA ASP A 93 54.84 -32.57 4.33
C ASP A 93 53.77 -33.65 4.48
N SER A 94 52.49 -33.35 4.51
CA SER A 94 51.53 -34.44 4.30
C SER A 94 50.39 -33.97 3.40
N HIS A 95 50.12 -34.70 2.34
CA HIS A 95 49.05 -34.50 1.34
C HIS A 95 47.64 -34.55 1.96
N LYS A 96 47.25 -33.54 2.74
CA LYS A 96 45.85 -33.33 3.16
C LYS A 96 45.44 -31.93 2.82
N ASP A 97 44.59 -31.81 1.83
CA ASP A 97 44.07 -30.54 1.28
C ASP A 97 43.25 -29.70 2.28
N THR A 98 42.98 -30.19 3.51
CA THR A 98 42.18 -29.50 4.52
C THR A 98 42.66 -29.82 5.93
N LEU A 99 43.03 -28.79 6.70
CA LEU A 99 43.37 -28.86 8.11
C LEU A 99 42.16 -28.46 8.97
N ASN A 100 41.53 -29.40 9.62
CA ASN A 100 40.48 -29.08 10.58
C ASN A 100 41.13 -28.80 11.95
N ILE A 101 41.02 -27.56 12.43
CA ILE A 101 41.57 -27.10 13.71
C ILE A 101 40.64 -27.31 14.89
N GLY A 102 39.49 -27.96 14.67
CA GLY A 102 38.51 -28.29 15.72
C GLY A 102 37.68 -27.09 16.16
N SER A 103 37.09 -27.19 17.33
CA SER A 103 36.26 -26.12 17.90
C SER A 103 37.13 -25.10 18.66
N ILE A 104 36.83 -23.82 18.43
CA ILE A 104 37.38 -22.68 19.17
C ILE A 104 36.31 -22.20 20.15
N GLU A 105 36.57 -22.40 21.43
CA GLU A 105 35.62 -22.02 22.49
C GLU A 105 35.85 -20.59 22.91
N LEU A 106 34.80 -19.77 22.85
CA LEU A 106 34.78 -18.42 23.37
C LEU A 106 34.06 -18.40 24.72
N LYS A 107 34.64 -17.72 25.70
CA LYS A 107 34.05 -17.55 27.01
C LYS A 107 33.23 -16.25 27.07
N MET A 108 32.00 -16.36 27.56
CA MET A 108 31.12 -15.18 27.69
C MET A 108 31.76 -14.14 28.61
N SER A 109 31.78 -12.90 28.15
CA SER A 109 32.30 -11.79 28.96
C SER A 109 31.23 -11.32 29.94
N SER A 110 31.46 -11.50 31.22
CA SER A 110 30.58 -10.98 32.27
C SER A 110 30.76 -9.49 32.57
N GLN A 111 31.65 -8.82 31.88
CA GLN A 111 31.75 -7.37 31.96
C GLN A 111 30.57 -6.78 31.19
N MET A 112 29.59 -6.26 31.94
CA MET A 112 28.72 -5.20 31.45
C MET A 112 29.65 -4.10 30.93
N LEU A 113 29.67 -3.91 29.62
CA LEU A 113 30.35 -2.78 29.03
C LEU A 113 29.79 -1.53 29.73
N GLN A 114 30.64 -0.87 30.50
CA GLN A 114 30.34 0.50 30.91
C GLN A 114 29.96 1.24 29.64
N MET A 115 28.77 1.83 29.66
CA MET A 115 28.25 2.60 28.54
C MET A 115 29.30 3.64 28.19
N VAL A 116 30.08 3.34 27.15
CA VAL A 116 30.93 4.37 26.52
C VAL A 116 29.93 5.31 25.87
N GLU A 117 29.69 6.45 26.49
CA GLU A 117 28.97 7.55 25.90
C GLU A 117 29.79 8.02 24.70
N VAL A 118 29.58 7.37 23.56
CA VAL A 118 30.14 7.83 22.29
C VAL A 118 29.36 9.09 21.93
N THR A 119 29.91 10.24 22.19
CA THR A 119 29.43 11.56 21.81
C THR A 119 29.54 11.80 20.29
N GLY A 120 29.58 10.72 19.49
CA GLY A 120 29.44 10.72 18.05
C GLY A 120 27.99 10.50 17.67
N HIS A 121 27.36 11.51 17.04
CA HIS A 121 26.03 11.31 16.49
C HIS A 121 26.04 10.20 15.45
N ALA A 122 25.29 9.12 15.68
CA ALA A 122 25.15 8.01 14.74
C ALA A 122 24.56 8.53 13.43
N LYS A 123 25.26 8.30 12.32
CA LYS A 123 24.73 8.64 10.99
C LYS A 123 23.40 7.89 10.80
N ARG A 124 22.37 8.57 10.30
CA ARG A 124 21.05 7.98 10.07
C ARG A 124 21.08 6.85 9.05
N PHE A 125 21.96 6.94 8.05
CA PHE A 125 22.18 5.89 7.08
C PHE A 125 23.61 5.94 6.52
N THR A 126 24.06 4.78 6.05
CA THR A 126 25.34 4.57 5.36
C THR A 126 25.11 3.80 4.08
N MET A 127 26.07 3.86 3.15
CA MET A 127 26.03 3.06 1.91
C MET A 127 27.04 1.92 1.99
N HIS A 128 26.60 0.72 1.65
CA HIS A 128 27.44 -0.44 1.43
C HIS A 128 27.15 -0.96 0.01
N GLY A 129 27.99 -0.58 -0.94
CA GLY A 129 27.75 -0.87 -2.35
C GLY A 129 26.55 -0.08 -2.89
N ASP A 130 25.48 -0.77 -3.27
CA ASP A 130 24.18 -0.24 -3.71
C ASP A 130 23.08 -0.32 -2.62
N THR A 131 23.45 -0.85 -1.45
CA THR A 131 22.54 -0.99 -0.29
C THR A 131 22.65 0.20 0.63
N ILE A 132 21.51 0.82 0.94
CA ILE A 132 21.41 1.85 1.99
C ILE A 132 21.12 1.14 3.31
N VAL A 133 21.98 1.32 4.29
CA VAL A 133 21.80 0.77 5.64
C VAL A 133 21.37 1.90 6.57
N PHE A 134 20.14 1.84 7.03
CA PHE A 134 19.61 2.76 8.03
C PHE A 134 19.91 2.23 9.43
N ASN A 135 20.31 3.14 10.30
CA ASN A 135 20.50 2.88 11.72
C ASN A 135 19.27 3.32 12.52
N PRO A 136 18.42 2.40 13.01
CA PRO A 136 17.22 2.74 13.75
C PRO A 136 17.47 3.61 14.98
N SER A 137 18.63 3.47 15.64
CA SER A 137 18.97 4.25 16.83
C SER A 137 19.25 5.73 16.55
N ALA A 138 19.49 6.08 15.28
CA ALA A 138 19.65 7.47 14.84
C ALA A 138 18.33 8.17 14.54
N PHE A 139 17.21 7.39 14.53
CA PHE A 139 15.85 7.90 14.43
C PHE A 139 15.25 7.85 15.83
N ARG A 140 14.92 8.98 16.39
CA ARG A 140 14.39 9.03 17.75
C ARG A 140 12.90 8.81 17.71
N LEU A 141 12.51 7.66 18.19
CA LEU A 141 11.13 7.23 18.31
C LEU A 141 10.70 7.30 19.77
N GLN A 142 9.41 7.45 19.98
CA GLN A 142 8.84 7.30 21.32
C GLN A 142 9.09 5.87 21.82
N GLU A 143 9.28 5.71 23.13
CA GLU A 143 9.34 4.37 23.72
C GLU A 143 8.03 3.63 23.46
N GLY A 144 8.14 2.40 22.94
CA GLY A 144 6.99 1.65 22.45
C GLY A 144 6.55 2.00 21.02
N ALA A 145 7.28 2.89 20.31
CA ALA A 145 7.02 3.19 18.91
C ALA A 145 7.10 1.92 18.05
N ARG A 146 6.25 1.88 17.06
CA ARG A 146 6.16 0.74 16.14
C ARG A 146 7.05 0.93 14.93
N LEU A 147 7.34 -0.16 14.25
CA LEU A 147 8.25 -0.16 13.12
C LEU A 147 7.72 0.69 11.95
N ASP A 148 6.41 0.78 11.75
CA ASP A 148 5.83 1.67 10.74
C ASP A 148 6.14 3.15 10.99
N GLU A 149 6.17 3.58 12.26
CA GLU A 149 6.56 4.94 12.63
C GLU A 149 8.03 5.20 12.30
N LEU A 150 8.89 4.20 12.50
CA LEU A 150 10.28 4.28 12.09
C LEU A 150 10.42 4.33 10.56
N ILE A 151 9.74 3.43 9.85
CA ILE A 151 9.85 3.32 8.39
C ILE A 151 9.34 4.60 7.70
N LYS A 152 8.27 5.20 8.19
CA LYS A 152 7.75 6.50 7.69
C LYS A 152 8.73 7.67 7.89
N GLN A 153 9.70 7.54 8.81
CA GLN A 153 10.74 8.54 8.99
C GLN A 153 11.98 8.29 8.10
N LEU A 154 12.04 7.16 7.40
CA LEU A 154 13.15 6.88 6.49
C LEU A 154 13.09 7.81 5.28
N PRO A 155 14.23 8.41 4.88
CA PRO A 155 14.28 9.27 3.70
C PRO A 155 13.79 8.57 2.44
N GLY A 156 12.82 9.18 1.74
CA GLY A 156 12.27 8.66 0.49
C GLY A 156 11.16 7.60 0.66
N VAL A 157 10.76 7.27 1.88
CA VAL A 157 9.60 6.42 2.14
C VAL A 157 8.32 7.26 2.24
N GLU A 158 7.30 6.85 1.54
CA GLU A 158 5.96 7.42 1.55
C GLU A 158 4.96 6.34 1.97
N ALA A 159 3.89 6.74 2.65
CA ALA A 159 2.75 5.88 2.92
C ALA A 159 1.53 6.45 2.19
N ASP A 160 0.83 5.62 1.42
CA ASP A 160 -0.44 6.02 0.81
C ASP A 160 -1.58 6.10 1.85
N ALA A 161 -2.76 6.49 1.40
CA ALA A 161 -3.95 6.60 2.26
C ALA A 161 -4.34 5.25 2.89
N GLU A 162 -3.99 4.15 2.25
CA GLU A 162 -4.22 2.78 2.70
C GLU A 162 -3.09 2.26 3.62
N GLY A 163 -2.06 3.08 3.89
CA GLY A 163 -0.89 2.72 4.72
C GLY A 163 0.14 1.84 4.02
N LYS A 164 0.01 1.63 2.70
CA LYS A 164 0.98 0.89 1.91
C LYS A 164 2.23 1.75 1.71
N LEU A 165 3.38 1.13 1.91
CA LEU A 165 4.66 1.82 1.86
C LEU A 165 5.21 1.86 0.43
N TRP A 166 5.71 3.02 0.06
CA TRP A 166 6.32 3.28 -1.23
C TRP A 166 7.71 3.91 -1.04
N TRP A 167 8.61 3.62 -1.95
CA TRP A 167 9.91 4.27 -2.03
C TRP A 167 10.05 4.91 -3.41
N ASN A 168 9.98 6.24 -3.45
CA ASN A 168 10.08 6.99 -4.72
C ASN A 168 9.20 6.40 -5.83
N GLY A 169 7.91 6.18 -5.51
CA GLY A 169 6.89 5.67 -6.44
C GLY A 169 6.95 4.17 -6.73
N LYS A 170 7.85 3.39 -6.08
CA LYS A 170 7.86 1.93 -6.14
C LYS A 170 7.32 1.33 -4.83
N PRO A 171 6.45 0.32 -4.88
CA PRO A 171 5.98 -0.34 -3.68
C PRO A 171 7.14 -1.02 -2.97
N ILE A 172 7.17 -0.90 -1.64
CA ILE A 172 8.19 -1.53 -0.80
C ILE A 172 7.76 -2.94 -0.42
N ARG A 173 8.67 -3.88 -0.55
CA ARG A 173 8.56 -5.22 0.00
C ARG A 173 9.40 -5.35 1.26
N LEU A 174 8.78 -5.78 2.34
CA LEU A 174 9.49 -6.01 3.60
C LEU A 174 9.99 -7.44 3.68
N THR A 175 11.25 -7.58 4.10
CA THR A 175 11.91 -8.88 4.25
C THR A 175 12.64 -8.96 5.58
N MET A 176 12.95 -10.17 5.97
CA MET A 176 13.85 -10.49 7.08
C MET A 176 14.83 -11.54 6.59
N GLY A 177 16.12 -11.16 6.58
CA GLY A 177 17.16 -12.03 6.00
C GLY A 177 16.95 -12.30 4.51
N GLY A 178 16.39 -11.34 3.77
CA GLY A 178 16.12 -11.44 2.33
C GLY A 178 14.84 -12.19 1.95
N GLU A 179 14.15 -12.84 2.88
CA GLU A 179 12.88 -13.53 2.64
C GLU A 179 11.69 -12.69 3.09
N SER A 180 10.54 -12.88 2.42
CA SER A 180 9.33 -12.12 2.75
C SER A 180 8.93 -12.29 4.20
N LEU A 181 8.72 -11.17 4.87
CA LEU A 181 8.33 -11.16 6.28
C LEU A 181 6.94 -11.77 6.43
N PHE A 182 6.80 -12.69 7.39
CA PHE A 182 5.50 -13.24 7.78
C PHE A 182 4.57 -12.07 8.19
N GLY A 183 3.38 -12.01 7.60
CA GLY A 183 2.48 -10.88 7.81
C GLY A 183 2.69 -9.69 6.88
N GLY A 184 3.75 -9.70 6.08
CA GLY A 184 4.00 -8.63 5.11
C GLY A 184 4.09 -7.24 5.73
N ASN A 185 3.55 -6.24 5.05
CA ASN A 185 3.58 -4.85 5.53
C ASN A 185 2.71 -4.62 6.78
N ASP A 186 1.74 -5.49 7.07
CA ASP A 186 0.86 -5.35 8.23
C ASP A 186 1.58 -5.63 9.54
N LEU A 187 2.57 -6.55 9.52
CA LEU A 187 3.41 -6.81 10.67
C LEU A 187 4.22 -5.58 11.10
N VAL A 188 4.56 -4.71 10.15
CA VAL A 188 5.37 -3.51 10.40
C VAL A 188 4.70 -2.58 11.40
N SER A 189 3.40 -2.41 11.28
CA SER A 189 2.63 -1.60 12.22
C SER A 189 2.57 -2.19 13.63
N GLN A 190 3.11 -3.38 13.83
CA GLN A 190 2.95 -4.17 15.03
C GLN A 190 4.28 -4.55 15.67
N LEU A 191 5.37 -4.63 14.89
CA LEU A 191 6.69 -4.85 15.45
C LEU A 191 7.17 -3.63 16.23
N PRO A 192 7.71 -3.82 17.46
CA PRO A 192 8.37 -2.73 18.16
C PRO A 192 9.57 -2.23 17.33
N ALA A 193 9.69 -0.94 17.14
CA ALA A 193 10.84 -0.36 16.44
C ALA A 193 12.18 -0.72 17.11
N GLU A 194 12.17 -0.89 18.43
CA GLU A 194 13.34 -1.29 19.22
C GLU A 194 13.84 -2.71 18.91
N ALA A 195 13.00 -3.60 18.35
CA ALA A 195 13.39 -4.94 17.94
C ALA A 195 14.33 -4.93 16.73
N VAL A 196 14.37 -3.85 15.97
CA VAL A 196 15.16 -3.74 14.74
C VAL A 196 16.56 -3.22 15.04
N GLN A 197 17.57 -3.92 14.54
CA GLN A 197 18.97 -3.54 14.64
C GLN A 197 19.38 -2.63 13.48
N ASN A 198 19.04 -3.03 12.25
CA ASN A 198 19.32 -2.31 11.03
C ASN A 198 18.18 -2.52 10.01
N ILE A 199 18.01 -1.54 9.12
CA ILE A 199 17.14 -1.66 7.97
C ILE A 199 17.99 -1.46 6.72
N LYS A 200 18.04 -2.48 5.85
CA LYS A 200 18.75 -2.41 4.58
C LYS A 200 17.77 -2.15 3.46
N ALA A 201 17.97 -1.07 2.74
CA ALA A 201 17.16 -0.72 1.59
C ALA A 201 17.96 -0.96 0.30
N TYR A 202 17.47 -1.84 -0.55
CA TYR A 202 18.11 -2.18 -1.82
C TYR A 202 17.12 -2.69 -2.85
N ASN A 203 17.52 -2.65 -4.11
CA ASN A 203 16.76 -3.33 -5.15
C ASN A 203 17.18 -4.81 -5.17
N LYS A 204 16.29 -5.69 -4.74
CA LYS A 204 16.51 -7.14 -4.80
C LYS A 204 16.39 -7.59 -6.24
N ALA A 205 17.37 -8.32 -6.70
CA ALA A 205 17.36 -8.95 -8.00
C ALA A 205 16.19 -9.93 -8.13
N SER A 206 15.66 -10.07 -9.34
CA SER A 206 14.67 -11.11 -9.66
C SER A 206 15.28 -12.50 -9.50
N GLU A 207 14.45 -13.52 -9.28
CA GLU A 207 14.92 -14.91 -9.27
C GLU A 207 15.56 -15.30 -10.63
N LEU A 208 15.07 -14.75 -11.74
CA LEU A 208 15.66 -14.95 -13.06
C LEU A 208 17.08 -14.39 -13.14
N LYS A 209 17.32 -13.18 -12.63
CA LYS A 209 18.66 -12.57 -12.56
C LYS A 209 19.59 -13.37 -11.64
N GLU A 210 19.08 -13.87 -10.50
CA GLU A 210 19.86 -14.74 -9.60
C GLU A 210 20.26 -16.06 -10.27
N HIS A 211 19.42 -16.58 -11.19
CA HIS A 211 19.70 -17.82 -11.95
C HIS A 211 20.63 -17.61 -13.14
N THR A 212 20.37 -16.57 -13.92
CA THR A 212 21.05 -16.36 -15.22
C THR A 212 22.26 -15.44 -15.10
N GLY A 213 22.36 -14.64 -14.01
CA GLY A 213 23.38 -13.59 -13.84
C GLY A 213 23.14 -12.34 -14.70
N ASN A 214 22.09 -12.30 -15.53
CA ASN A 214 21.79 -11.22 -16.44
C ASN A 214 20.68 -10.30 -15.85
N ASP A 215 20.83 -8.99 -16.08
CA ASP A 215 19.89 -7.99 -15.54
C ASP A 215 18.62 -7.90 -16.41
N ASP A 216 17.52 -8.49 -15.94
CA ASP A 216 16.21 -8.50 -16.60
C ASP A 216 15.40 -7.21 -16.36
N GLY A 217 15.92 -6.29 -15.53
CA GLY A 217 15.25 -5.05 -15.18
C GLY A 217 14.11 -5.19 -14.18
N ASN A 218 13.85 -6.39 -13.71
CA ASN A 218 12.88 -6.65 -12.67
C ASN A 218 13.60 -6.65 -11.32
N GLU A 219 13.42 -5.60 -10.58
CA GLU A 219 13.98 -5.42 -9.24
C GLU A 219 12.87 -5.00 -8.29
N ASP A 220 12.73 -5.75 -7.19
CA ASP A 220 11.84 -5.36 -6.10
C ASP A 220 12.56 -4.40 -5.16
N MET A 221 11.91 -3.28 -4.81
CA MET A 221 12.41 -2.43 -3.74
C MET A 221 12.17 -3.11 -2.40
N VAL A 222 13.24 -3.46 -1.71
CA VAL A 222 13.20 -4.23 -0.47
C VAL A 222 13.71 -3.39 0.68
N LEU A 223 12.98 -3.43 1.81
CA LEU A 223 13.49 -3.08 3.12
C LEU A 223 13.71 -4.37 3.91
N ASP A 224 14.96 -4.78 4.04
CA ASP A 224 15.35 -5.98 4.78
C ASP A 224 15.66 -5.64 6.23
N LEU A 225 14.92 -6.25 7.12
CA LEU A 225 14.98 -6.01 8.56
C LEU A 225 15.98 -6.97 9.21
N THR A 226 16.94 -6.42 9.92
CA THR A 226 17.79 -7.20 10.81
C THR A 226 17.23 -7.05 12.22
N ILE A 227 16.73 -8.16 12.78
CA ILE A 227 16.17 -8.18 14.14
C ILE A 227 17.28 -8.42 15.15
N LYS A 228 17.25 -7.72 16.28
CA LYS A 228 18.18 -7.95 17.38
C LYS A 228 18.02 -9.38 17.93
N PRO A 229 19.10 -10.09 18.21
CA PRO A 229 19.03 -11.49 18.66
C PRO A 229 18.11 -11.72 19.87
N GLY A 230 18.02 -10.75 20.76
CA GLY A 230 17.14 -10.82 21.93
C GLY A 230 15.62 -10.81 21.64
N PHE A 231 15.21 -10.53 20.40
CA PHE A 231 13.80 -10.50 19.99
C PHE A 231 13.41 -11.72 19.14
N LEU A 232 14.35 -12.56 18.77
CA LEU A 232 14.07 -13.83 18.08
C LEU A 232 13.70 -14.92 19.08
N ASP A 233 12.77 -15.79 18.67
CA ASP A 233 12.26 -16.93 19.44
C ASP A 233 11.71 -16.57 20.84
N ARG A 234 11.12 -15.39 20.94
CA ARG A 234 10.45 -14.89 22.13
C ARG A 234 9.01 -14.52 21.81
N TRP A 235 8.19 -14.58 22.85
CA TRP A 235 6.90 -13.94 22.85
C TRP A 235 7.05 -12.49 23.30
N TYR A 236 6.60 -11.58 22.51
CA TYR A 236 6.49 -10.16 22.83
C TYR A 236 5.14 -9.65 22.39
N GLY A 237 4.71 -8.58 22.98
CA GLY A 237 3.43 -8.00 22.62
C GLY A 237 3.00 -6.94 23.62
N ASP A 238 1.87 -6.34 23.29
CA ASP A 238 1.27 -5.29 24.08
C ASP A 238 -0.17 -5.66 24.43
N ALA A 239 -0.58 -5.29 25.63
CA ALA A 239 -1.98 -5.31 26.03
C ALA A 239 -2.34 -3.91 26.51
N THR A 240 -3.27 -3.26 25.83
CA THR A 240 -3.74 -1.91 26.14
C THR A 240 -5.21 -1.95 26.54
N ALA A 241 -5.55 -1.26 27.61
CA ALA A 241 -6.92 -0.96 27.99
C ALA A 241 -7.03 0.54 28.28
N GLY A 242 -8.06 1.18 27.76
CA GLY A 242 -8.28 2.59 27.92
C GLY A 242 -9.75 2.95 28.07
N TYR A 243 -9.99 4.00 28.82
CA TYR A 243 -11.31 4.59 28.98
C TYR A 243 -11.25 6.10 28.73
N ARG A 244 -12.28 6.63 28.12
CA ARG A 244 -12.43 8.05 27.80
C ARG A 244 -13.79 8.56 28.25
N THR A 245 -13.87 9.86 28.44
CA THR A 245 -15.15 10.52 28.72
C THR A 245 -16.22 10.13 27.67
N ARG A 246 -17.50 10.19 28.03
CA ARG A 246 -18.65 9.82 27.20
C ARG A 246 -18.71 8.32 26.86
N ASP A 247 -18.32 7.48 27.81
CA ASP A 247 -18.37 6.02 27.74
C ASP A 247 -17.61 5.41 26.55
N HIS A 248 -16.52 6.08 26.14
CA HIS A 248 -15.63 5.54 25.13
C HIS A 248 -14.56 4.65 25.76
N TYR A 249 -14.30 3.53 25.10
CA TYR A 249 -13.31 2.54 25.54
C TYR A 249 -12.45 2.03 24.40
N GLU A 250 -11.29 1.52 24.75
CA GLU A 250 -10.44 0.74 23.86
C GLU A 250 -9.79 -0.40 24.64
N ALA A 251 -9.72 -1.55 24.02
CA ALA A 251 -8.91 -2.69 24.45
C ALA A 251 -8.21 -3.28 23.23
N ASP A 252 -6.91 -3.48 23.32
CA ASP A 252 -6.09 -4.03 22.26
C ASP A 252 -5.11 -5.03 22.87
N VAL A 253 -5.01 -6.19 22.29
CA VAL A 253 -4.04 -7.23 22.67
C VAL A 253 -3.32 -7.69 21.42
N GLN A 254 -2.02 -7.64 21.46
CA GLN A 254 -1.15 -8.11 20.42
C GLN A 254 -0.10 -9.03 20.99
N LEU A 255 -0.02 -10.26 20.49
CA LEU A 255 0.98 -11.24 20.87
C LEU A 255 1.68 -11.77 19.64
N ASN A 256 3.00 -11.71 19.64
CA ASN A 256 3.84 -12.14 18.53
C ASN A 256 4.95 -13.03 19.02
N ARG A 257 5.20 -14.10 18.30
CA ARG A 257 6.43 -14.87 18.37
C ARG A 257 7.15 -14.70 17.05
N LEU A 258 8.21 -13.91 17.06
CA LEU A 258 9.08 -13.76 15.90
C LEU A 258 10.11 -14.88 15.91
N SER A 259 9.92 -15.88 15.07
CA SER A 259 10.81 -17.03 14.92
C SER A 259 11.28 -17.13 13.47
N THR A 260 12.45 -17.69 13.27
CA THR A 260 12.95 -17.99 11.93
C THR A 260 12.22 -19.19 11.31
N SER A 261 11.79 -20.16 12.12
CA SER A 261 11.09 -21.37 11.65
C SER A 261 9.57 -21.26 11.79
N ASP A 262 9.07 -20.81 12.95
CA ASP A 262 7.66 -20.91 13.33
C ASP A 262 7.14 -19.59 13.92
N PRO A 263 7.07 -18.49 13.14
CA PRO A 263 6.46 -17.25 13.59
C PRO A 263 4.96 -17.41 13.80
N VAL A 264 4.45 -16.80 14.88
CA VAL A 264 3.03 -16.78 15.25
C VAL A 264 2.63 -15.35 15.58
N MET A 265 1.41 -14.98 15.24
CA MET A 265 0.80 -13.70 15.60
C MET A 265 -0.64 -13.90 16.03
N VAL A 266 -1.05 -13.16 17.07
CA VAL A 266 -2.43 -13.10 17.54
C VAL A 266 -2.76 -11.66 17.88
N PHE A 267 -3.93 -11.19 17.41
CA PHE A 267 -4.47 -9.86 17.64
C PHE A 267 -5.88 -9.97 18.15
N GLY A 268 -6.21 -9.15 19.11
CA GLY A 268 -7.58 -8.95 19.56
C GLY A 268 -7.78 -7.48 19.86
N ASP A 269 -8.88 -6.91 19.43
CA ASP A 269 -9.24 -5.54 19.71
C ASP A 269 -10.73 -5.37 19.92
N ALA A 270 -11.07 -4.39 20.77
CA ALA A 270 -12.44 -3.95 20.99
C ALA A 270 -12.43 -2.46 21.32
N ASN A 271 -13.18 -1.66 20.58
CA ASN A 271 -13.27 -0.23 20.83
C ASN A 271 -14.58 0.36 20.31
N ASN A 272 -14.95 1.53 20.84
CA ASN A 272 -16.05 2.33 20.33
C ASN A 272 -15.60 3.76 19.95
N VAL A 273 -14.36 3.89 19.51
CA VAL A 273 -13.73 5.17 19.13
C VAL A 273 -13.34 5.20 17.65
N ALA A 274 -14.02 4.38 16.83
CA ALA A 274 -13.77 4.24 15.40
C ALA A 274 -12.27 3.95 15.03
N LYS A 275 -11.52 3.41 15.99
CA LYS A 275 -10.20 2.85 15.69
C LYS A 275 -10.41 1.51 15.00
N ARG A 276 -9.76 1.33 13.88
CA ARG A 276 -9.93 0.15 13.05
C ARG A 276 -9.22 -1.07 13.56
N HIS A 277 -9.85 -2.21 13.29
CA HIS A 277 -9.21 -3.51 13.39
C HIS A 277 -7.97 -3.58 12.52
N ARG A 278 -6.88 -4.03 13.11
CA ARG A 278 -5.71 -4.46 12.37
C ARG A 278 -5.98 -5.87 11.87
N ARG A 279 -6.25 -6.00 10.59
CA ARG A 279 -6.40 -7.30 9.95
C ARG A 279 -5.06 -7.79 9.47
N TYR A 280 -4.83 -9.08 9.60
CA TYR A 280 -3.71 -9.75 8.99
C TYR A 280 -3.78 -9.61 7.45
N GLN A 281 -2.68 -9.19 6.82
CA GLN A 281 -2.48 -8.99 5.39
C GLN A 281 -3.29 -7.87 4.69
N GLY A 282 -3.01 -6.62 5.02
CA GLY A 282 -3.07 -5.50 4.08
C GLY A 282 -4.43 -5.10 3.55
N GLN A 283 -5.51 -5.59 4.10
CA GLN A 283 -6.81 -5.01 3.87
C GLN A 283 -7.20 -4.11 5.06
N SER A 284 -6.32 -3.20 5.42
CA SER A 284 -6.75 -2.06 6.18
C SER A 284 -7.59 -1.20 5.26
N VAL A 285 -8.87 -1.36 5.37
CA VAL A 285 -9.77 -0.36 4.83
C VAL A 285 -9.55 0.88 5.65
N MET A 286 -8.76 1.82 5.20
CA MET A 286 -8.75 3.16 5.78
C MET A 286 -10.05 3.86 5.37
N SER A 287 -10.90 4.18 6.29
CA SER A 287 -11.79 5.29 6.19
C SER A 287 -11.47 6.25 7.31
N SER A 288 -10.71 7.23 7.06
CA SER A 288 -10.78 8.44 7.83
C SER A 288 -12.21 8.97 7.67
N GLY A 289 -12.90 9.23 8.77
CA GLY A 289 -14.12 9.98 8.72
C GLY A 289 -15.43 9.24 8.42
N ASN A 290 -15.55 7.94 8.60
CA ASN A 290 -16.80 7.22 8.37
C ASN A 290 -17.65 7.01 9.63
N GLY A 291 -17.98 8.10 10.32
CA GLY A 291 -18.89 8.06 11.44
C GLY A 291 -18.30 7.49 12.73
N LEU A 292 -19.16 7.24 13.67
CA LEU A 292 -18.87 6.62 14.97
C LEU A 292 -19.13 5.11 14.90
N GLY A 293 -18.57 4.32 15.82
CA GLY A 293 -18.82 2.88 15.78
C GLY A 293 -18.16 2.10 16.89
N GLN A 294 -18.63 0.86 17.02
CA GLN A 294 -18.00 -0.17 17.84
C GLN A 294 -17.34 -1.18 16.89
N GLU A 295 -16.12 -1.50 17.20
CA GLU A 295 -15.35 -2.48 16.42
C GLU A 295 -14.79 -3.52 17.38
N GLN A 296 -14.93 -4.80 17.03
CA GLN A 296 -14.43 -5.92 17.80
C GLN A 296 -13.84 -6.95 16.85
N GLY A 297 -12.68 -7.48 17.18
CA GLY A 297 -12.05 -8.46 16.31
C GLY A 297 -11.02 -9.33 16.99
N ILE A 298 -10.86 -10.50 16.43
CA ILE A 298 -9.76 -11.40 16.73
C ILE A 298 -9.18 -11.91 15.42
N SER A 299 -7.87 -11.90 15.32
CA SER A 299 -7.18 -12.46 14.17
C SER A 299 -5.86 -13.09 14.60
N GLY A 300 -5.37 -14.00 13.78
CA GLY A 300 -4.10 -14.63 14.04
C GLY A 300 -3.55 -15.34 12.82
N GLY A 301 -2.28 -15.70 12.90
CA GLY A 301 -1.61 -16.40 11.82
C GLY A 301 -0.41 -17.20 12.33
N TYR A 302 -0.12 -18.24 11.61
CA TYR A 302 1.02 -19.13 11.79
C TYR A 302 1.71 -19.35 10.46
N GLN A 303 3.03 -19.35 10.46
CA GLN A 303 3.84 -19.76 9.32
C GLN A 303 4.84 -20.82 9.76
N HIS A 304 5.11 -21.76 8.89
CA HIS A 304 6.20 -22.70 9.04
C HIS A 304 7.19 -22.50 7.91
N ASN A 305 8.45 -22.25 8.28
CA ASN A 305 9.57 -22.09 7.35
C ASN A 305 10.45 -23.31 7.43
N TRP A 306 10.85 -23.84 6.28
CA TRP A 306 11.88 -24.86 6.20
C TRP A 306 12.86 -24.55 5.09
N SER A 307 14.09 -24.97 5.24
CA SER A 307 15.13 -24.85 4.25
C SER A 307 15.73 -26.18 3.89
N ARG A 308 16.15 -26.32 2.64
CA ARG A 308 16.90 -27.46 2.15
C ARG A 308 18.15 -26.96 1.47
N GLU A 309 19.27 -27.55 1.74
CA GLU A 309 20.53 -27.28 1.08
C GLU A 309 20.65 -28.12 -0.23
N GLN A 310 21.01 -27.49 -1.32
CA GLN A 310 21.31 -28.14 -2.59
C GLN A 310 22.55 -27.48 -3.22
N GLY A 311 23.69 -28.12 -3.07
CA GLY A 311 24.99 -27.51 -3.38
C GLY A 311 25.25 -26.29 -2.53
N ASP A 312 25.64 -25.19 -3.14
CA ASP A 312 25.90 -23.91 -2.45
C ASP A 312 24.64 -23.04 -2.24
N LYS A 313 23.43 -23.57 -2.58
CA LYS A 313 22.17 -22.83 -2.48
C LYS A 313 21.30 -23.33 -1.36
N THR A 314 20.78 -22.41 -0.53
CA THR A 314 19.73 -22.68 0.46
C THR A 314 18.36 -22.42 -0.17
N LEU A 315 17.54 -23.46 -0.23
CA LEU A 315 16.19 -23.42 -0.80
C LEU A 315 15.17 -23.17 0.32
N ASN A 316 14.72 -21.93 0.46
CA ASN A 316 13.76 -21.54 1.48
C ASN A 316 12.33 -21.78 0.98
N SER A 317 11.56 -22.47 1.78
CA SER A 317 10.16 -22.79 1.55
C SER A 317 9.34 -22.42 2.78
N TYR A 318 8.06 -22.14 2.58
CA TYR A 318 7.14 -21.89 3.69
C TYR A 318 5.70 -22.21 3.31
N TYR A 319 4.90 -22.49 4.32
CA TYR A 319 3.46 -22.31 4.25
C TYR A 319 2.99 -21.43 5.40
N SER A 320 1.90 -20.71 5.19
CA SER A 320 1.26 -19.92 6.23
C SER A 320 -0.25 -20.05 6.15
N VAL A 321 -0.88 -20.04 7.33
CA VAL A 321 -2.33 -19.99 7.48
C VAL A 321 -2.65 -18.86 8.46
N SER A 322 -3.62 -18.06 8.11
CA SER A 322 -4.10 -16.98 8.95
C SER A 322 -5.60 -16.82 8.81
N GLY A 323 -6.21 -16.21 9.79
CA GLY A 323 -7.63 -15.94 9.75
C GLY A 323 -8.05 -14.97 10.82
N GLY A 324 -9.27 -14.50 10.71
CA GLY A 324 -9.83 -13.56 11.65
C GLY A 324 -11.35 -13.50 11.59
N LEU A 325 -11.91 -12.98 12.65
CA LEU A 325 -13.30 -12.64 12.77
C LEU A 325 -13.39 -11.18 13.19
N ALA A 326 -14.07 -10.34 12.40
CA ALA A 326 -14.33 -8.97 12.74
C ALA A 326 -15.83 -8.70 12.80
N HIS A 327 -16.24 -7.96 13.80
CA HIS A 327 -17.60 -7.45 13.95
C HIS A 327 -17.53 -5.92 14.03
N ASP A 328 -18.19 -5.27 13.11
CA ASP A 328 -18.27 -3.82 12.99
C ASP A 328 -19.71 -3.36 13.14
N ASP A 329 -19.99 -2.46 14.06
CA ASP A 329 -21.26 -1.75 14.18
C ASP A 329 -20.97 -0.25 14.05
N ARG A 330 -21.32 0.33 12.92
CA ARG A 330 -21.01 1.73 12.58
C ARG A 330 -22.28 2.51 12.38
N TRP A 331 -22.27 3.74 12.85
CA TRP A 331 -23.33 4.71 12.58
C TRP A 331 -22.76 6.06 12.23
N LYS A 332 -23.48 6.78 11.40
CA LYS A 332 -23.09 8.08 10.90
C LYS A 332 -24.31 8.95 10.71
N SER A 333 -24.30 10.13 11.34
CA SER A 333 -25.18 11.23 10.91
C SER A 333 -24.38 12.09 9.93
N SER A 334 -24.97 12.43 8.84
CA SER A 334 -24.31 13.22 7.79
C SER A 334 -25.30 14.14 7.11
N GLY A 335 -24.75 15.18 6.48
CA GLY A 335 -25.52 16.04 5.61
C GLY A 335 -24.74 16.34 4.33
N ARG A 336 -25.51 16.61 3.29
CA ARG A 336 -25.01 16.98 1.97
C ARG A 336 -25.86 18.10 1.42
N GLU A 337 -25.20 19.13 0.92
CA GLU A 337 -25.80 20.19 0.13
C GLU A 337 -25.22 20.11 -1.28
N THR A 338 -26.11 20.09 -2.27
CA THR A 338 -25.72 20.00 -3.67
C THR A 338 -26.38 21.12 -4.44
N GLU A 339 -25.60 21.90 -5.13
CA GLU A 339 -26.05 22.96 -6.05
C GLU A 339 -25.69 22.53 -7.47
N ASN A 340 -26.69 22.42 -8.33
CA ASN A 340 -26.52 22.08 -9.72
C ASN A 340 -26.71 23.35 -10.57
N TYR A 341 -25.78 23.52 -11.50
CA TYR A 341 -25.74 24.70 -12.38
C TYR A 341 -26.18 24.32 -13.76
N PHE A 342 -27.32 24.92 -14.18
CA PHE A 342 -27.88 24.74 -15.53
C PHE A 342 -27.76 26.03 -16.31
N PRO A 343 -27.30 26.04 -17.57
CA PRO A 343 -27.14 27.26 -18.37
C PRO A 343 -28.47 27.91 -18.70
N GLY A 344 -28.61 29.19 -18.36
CA GLY A 344 -29.77 30.00 -18.77
C GLY A 344 -31.06 29.74 -18.00
N GLU A 345 -31.03 28.91 -16.94
CA GLU A 345 -32.18 28.59 -16.09
C GLU A 345 -31.87 28.63 -14.60
N ALA A 346 -32.94 28.45 -13.82
CA ALA A 346 -32.88 28.41 -12.38
C ALA A 346 -31.96 27.32 -11.88
N GLN A 347 -31.05 27.66 -10.94
CA GLN A 347 -30.18 26.70 -10.28
C GLN A 347 -31.01 25.78 -9.41
N SER A 348 -30.69 24.48 -9.35
CA SER A 348 -31.31 23.58 -8.41
C SER A 348 -30.40 23.36 -7.20
N TYR A 349 -31.01 23.34 -6.05
CA TYR A 349 -30.36 23.09 -4.79
C TYR A 349 -31.02 21.91 -4.10
N SER A 350 -30.25 21.00 -3.54
CA SER A 350 -30.75 19.94 -2.70
C SER A 350 -29.97 19.86 -1.38
N LYS A 351 -30.69 19.68 -0.31
CA LYS A 351 -30.17 19.44 1.02
C LYS A 351 -30.63 18.09 1.51
N THR A 352 -29.68 17.19 1.74
CA THR A 352 -29.92 15.85 2.28
C THR A 352 -29.32 15.77 3.67
N THR A 353 -30.10 15.34 4.63
CA THR A 353 -29.62 14.92 5.95
C THR A 353 -29.93 13.45 6.15
N GLY A 354 -29.04 12.72 6.80
CA GLY A 354 -29.22 11.29 6.93
C GLY A 354 -28.57 10.69 8.15
N PHE A 355 -29.08 9.53 8.51
CA PHE A 355 -28.49 8.64 9.51
C PHE A 355 -28.35 7.25 8.90
N ASP A 356 -27.12 6.75 8.89
CA ASP A 356 -26.78 5.42 8.42
C ASP A 356 -26.25 4.57 9.58
N ARG A 357 -26.67 3.32 9.68
CA ARG A 357 -26.09 2.33 10.59
C ARG A 357 -25.86 1.03 9.85
N SER A 358 -24.69 0.44 10.04
CA SER A 358 -24.33 -0.85 9.44
C SER A 358 -23.72 -1.79 10.48
N HIS A 359 -24.16 -3.03 10.47
CA HIS A 359 -23.56 -4.13 11.22
C HIS A 359 -22.93 -5.09 10.22
N GLU A 360 -21.68 -5.39 10.40
CA GLU A 360 -20.95 -6.34 9.53
C GLU A 360 -20.26 -7.39 10.39
N LEU A 361 -20.42 -8.66 10.02
CA LEU A 361 -19.65 -9.78 10.54
C LEU A 361 -18.84 -10.39 9.38
N ASN A 362 -17.53 -10.46 9.57
CA ASN A 362 -16.61 -10.80 8.48
C ASN A 362 -15.54 -11.81 8.91
N PRO A 363 -15.82 -13.13 8.86
CA PRO A 363 -14.82 -14.17 8.95
C PRO A 363 -13.96 -14.22 7.67
N THR A 364 -12.64 -14.35 7.84
CA THR A 364 -11.66 -14.45 6.75
C THR A 364 -10.65 -15.54 7.07
N ILE A 365 -10.32 -16.35 6.07
CA ILE A 365 -9.24 -17.35 6.13
C ILE A 365 -8.33 -17.13 4.92
N LEU A 366 -7.02 -17.21 5.15
CA LEU A 366 -6.00 -17.05 4.14
C LEU A 366 -4.95 -18.14 4.27
N GLY A 367 -4.59 -18.77 3.17
CA GLY A 367 -3.51 -19.73 3.04
C GLY A 367 -2.49 -19.28 2.01
N MET A 368 -1.22 -19.48 2.31
CA MET A 368 -0.11 -19.19 1.40
C MET A 368 0.93 -20.30 1.47
N MET A 369 1.52 -20.66 0.33
CA MET A 369 2.61 -21.62 0.24
C MET A 369 3.60 -21.18 -0.83
N ARG A 370 4.87 -21.21 -0.50
CA ARG A 370 5.99 -21.17 -1.44
C ARG A 370 6.84 -22.40 -1.21
N TRP A 371 6.97 -23.22 -2.24
CA TRP A 371 7.74 -24.44 -2.18
C TRP A 371 8.80 -24.45 -3.27
N ARG A 372 10.04 -24.68 -2.87
CA ARG A 372 11.20 -24.86 -3.75
C ARG A 372 11.67 -26.32 -3.64
N PRO A 373 11.14 -27.22 -4.47
CA PRO A 373 11.56 -28.63 -4.46
C PRO A 373 13.03 -28.79 -4.83
N ASP A 374 13.53 -27.92 -5.70
CA ASP A 374 14.92 -27.86 -6.16
C ASP A 374 15.30 -26.43 -6.57
N SER A 375 16.56 -26.25 -6.98
CA SER A 375 17.08 -24.93 -7.34
C SER A 375 16.48 -24.35 -8.64
N THR A 376 15.82 -25.17 -9.45
CA THR A 376 15.25 -24.76 -10.74
C THR A 376 13.73 -24.60 -10.72
N ASN A 377 13.05 -25.06 -9.67
CA ASN A 377 11.60 -25.04 -9.58
C ASN A 377 11.10 -24.26 -8.36
N THR A 378 10.13 -23.38 -8.60
CA THR A 378 9.41 -22.66 -7.55
C THR A 378 7.92 -22.83 -7.75
N ILE A 379 7.18 -23.28 -6.73
CA ILE A 379 5.73 -23.37 -6.69
C ILE A 379 5.21 -22.35 -5.69
N PHE A 380 4.25 -21.56 -6.11
CA PHE A 380 3.55 -20.60 -5.27
C PHE A 380 2.05 -20.85 -5.31
N LEU A 381 1.38 -20.80 -4.15
CA LEU A 381 -0.06 -20.86 -4.00
C LEU A 381 -0.50 -19.86 -2.96
N TRP A 382 -1.57 -19.14 -3.26
CA TRP A 382 -2.24 -18.21 -2.37
C TRP A 382 -3.75 -18.41 -2.49
N THR A 383 -4.45 -18.49 -1.36
CA THR A 383 -5.91 -18.67 -1.32
C THR A 383 -6.50 -17.84 -0.18
N GLN A 384 -7.56 -17.10 -0.47
CA GLN A 384 -8.34 -16.37 0.52
C GLN A 384 -9.82 -16.77 0.40
N LEU A 385 -10.43 -17.04 1.54
CA LEU A 385 -11.88 -17.21 1.70
C LEU A 385 -12.37 -16.10 2.63
N GLU A 386 -13.35 -15.35 2.18
CA GLU A 386 -13.99 -14.28 2.94
C GLU A 386 -15.50 -14.46 2.88
N HIS A 387 -16.16 -14.31 4.04
CA HIS A 387 -17.62 -14.31 4.11
C HIS A 387 -18.07 -13.06 4.86
N LYS A 388 -19.00 -12.30 4.28
CA LYS A 388 -19.55 -11.08 4.87
C LYS A 388 -21.03 -11.25 5.09
N ASN A 389 -21.48 -10.95 6.29
CA ASN A 389 -22.88 -10.73 6.59
C ASN A 389 -23.07 -9.26 6.93
N ASN A 390 -23.95 -8.59 6.23
CA ASN A 390 -24.21 -7.17 6.40
C ASN A 390 -25.70 -6.95 6.70
N ARG A 391 -25.96 -6.06 7.67
CA ARG A 391 -27.28 -5.47 7.92
C ARG A 391 -27.09 -3.96 7.98
N SER A 392 -27.88 -3.23 7.21
CA SER A 392 -27.83 -1.77 7.17
C SER A 392 -29.21 -1.17 7.41
N THR A 393 -29.22 -0.01 8.04
CA THR A 393 -30.40 0.84 8.16
C THR A 393 -29.98 2.25 7.75
N SER A 394 -30.70 2.84 6.82
CA SER A 394 -30.49 4.22 6.38
C SER A 394 -31.80 4.99 6.49
N ARG A 395 -31.71 6.24 6.91
CA ARG A 395 -32.80 7.21 6.88
C ARG A 395 -32.25 8.48 6.24
N GLN A 396 -32.93 8.98 5.26
CA GLN A 396 -32.52 10.19 4.54
C GLN A 396 -33.71 11.10 4.33
N ASP A 397 -33.53 12.37 4.62
CA ASP A 397 -34.43 13.45 4.34
C ASP A 397 -33.81 14.37 3.32
N THR A 398 -34.42 14.56 2.17
CA THR A 398 -33.93 15.39 1.07
C THR A 398 -34.94 16.44 0.73
N GLU A 399 -34.57 17.70 0.83
CA GLU A 399 -35.32 18.85 0.31
C GLU A 399 -34.68 19.33 -0.98
N GLN A 400 -35.46 19.42 -2.03
CA GLN A 400 -35.05 19.99 -3.30
C GLN A 400 -35.72 21.36 -3.46
N SER A 401 -34.95 22.32 -3.98
CA SER A 401 -35.38 23.69 -4.21
C SER A 401 -34.86 24.20 -5.54
N VAL A 402 -35.55 25.13 -6.15
CA VAL A 402 -35.13 25.79 -7.41
C VAL A 402 -35.04 27.28 -7.16
N ASP A 403 -33.93 27.90 -7.60
CA ASP A 403 -33.78 29.35 -7.58
C ASP A 403 -34.51 29.98 -8.78
N SER A 404 -35.61 30.67 -8.50
CA SER A 404 -36.40 31.40 -9.51
C SER A 404 -35.91 32.85 -9.78
N GLY A 405 -34.72 33.20 -9.25
CA GLY A 405 -34.19 34.57 -9.28
C GLY A 405 -34.60 35.45 -8.10
N TYR A 406 -35.47 34.95 -7.23
CA TYR A 406 -35.92 35.62 -5.99
C TYR A 406 -35.51 34.80 -4.73
N GLY A 407 -34.65 33.80 -4.90
CA GLY A 407 -34.22 32.87 -3.89
C GLY A 407 -34.75 31.46 -4.15
N TYR A 408 -34.26 30.52 -3.30
CA TYR A 408 -34.61 29.10 -3.41
C TYR A 408 -36.03 28.83 -2.92
N THR A 409 -36.87 28.27 -3.81
CA THR A 409 -38.25 27.82 -3.50
C THR A 409 -38.25 26.30 -3.42
N PRO A 410 -38.71 25.71 -2.30
CA PRO A 410 -38.86 24.26 -2.18
C PRO A 410 -39.78 23.66 -3.24
N THR A 411 -39.34 22.58 -3.89
CA THR A 411 -40.14 21.87 -4.90
C THR A 411 -40.52 20.48 -4.45
N ILE A 412 -39.58 19.73 -3.86
CA ILE A 412 -39.76 18.35 -3.40
C ILE A 412 -39.22 18.19 -1.99
N ASN A 413 -39.97 17.48 -1.14
CA ASN A 413 -39.44 16.88 0.08
C ASN A 413 -39.54 15.36 -0.05
N GLN A 414 -38.42 14.65 0.15
CA GLN A 414 -38.38 13.22 0.10
C GLN A 414 -37.82 12.65 1.39
N HIS A 415 -38.55 11.74 2.00
CA HIS A 415 -38.11 10.93 3.13
C HIS A 415 -37.92 9.50 2.65
N VAL A 416 -36.70 8.90 2.87
CA VAL A 416 -36.37 7.53 2.48
C VAL A 416 -35.86 6.77 3.70
N GLY A 417 -36.55 5.70 4.05
CA GLY A 417 -36.10 4.70 5.00
C GLY A 417 -35.67 3.44 4.27
N THR A 418 -34.44 2.96 4.50
CA THR A 418 -33.95 1.72 3.89
C THR A 418 -33.47 0.75 4.94
N LEU A 419 -33.93 -0.49 4.88
CA LEU A 419 -33.39 -1.61 5.65
C LEU A 419 -32.74 -2.62 4.67
N GLY A 420 -31.43 -2.82 4.80
CA GLY A 420 -30.66 -3.74 3.98
C GLY A 420 -30.24 -4.97 4.78
N ARG A 421 -30.23 -6.13 4.12
CA ARG A 421 -29.60 -7.37 4.60
C ARG A 421 -28.92 -8.06 3.45
N GLY A 422 -27.67 -8.47 3.65
CA GLY A 422 -26.92 -9.13 2.60
C GLY A 422 -25.87 -10.09 3.15
N HIS A 423 -25.47 -11.01 2.31
CA HIS A 423 -24.27 -11.81 2.52
C HIS A 423 -23.47 -11.90 1.21
N GLN A 424 -22.19 -12.04 1.38
CA GLN A 424 -21.26 -12.23 0.27
C GLN A 424 -20.22 -13.27 0.69
N THR A 425 -19.97 -14.24 -0.19
CA THR A 425 -18.86 -15.19 -0.05
C THR A 425 -17.93 -14.97 -1.21
N GLU A 426 -16.65 -14.80 -0.92
CA GLU A 426 -15.62 -14.60 -1.92
C GLU A 426 -14.49 -15.60 -1.72
N ILE A 427 -14.10 -16.28 -2.82
CA ILE A 427 -12.96 -17.18 -2.89
C ILE A 427 -12.01 -16.60 -3.92
N ARG A 428 -10.81 -16.24 -3.48
CA ARG A 428 -9.72 -15.81 -4.34
C ARG A 428 -8.59 -16.81 -4.23
N THR A 429 -8.10 -17.31 -5.33
CA THR A 429 -6.90 -18.14 -5.33
C THR A 429 -6.02 -17.79 -6.51
N SER A 430 -4.72 -17.85 -6.31
CA SER A 430 -3.74 -17.76 -7.38
C SER A 430 -2.61 -18.73 -7.13
N GLY A 431 -2.09 -19.31 -8.21
CA GLY A 431 -0.98 -20.24 -8.13
C GLY A 431 -0.07 -20.11 -9.34
N SER A 432 1.18 -20.48 -9.17
CA SER A 432 2.13 -20.56 -10.27
C SER A 432 3.20 -21.60 -9.99
N TRP A 433 3.63 -22.24 -11.05
CA TRP A 433 4.85 -23.02 -11.12
C TRP A 433 5.81 -22.31 -12.07
N THR A 434 7.03 -22.07 -11.61
CA THR A 434 8.11 -21.47 -12.40
C THR A 434 9.26 -22.45 -12.49
N HIS A 435 9.69 -22.74 -13.72
CA HIS A 435 10.87 -23.53 -14.00
C HIS A 435 11.95 -22.63 -14.59
N TYR A 436 13.13 -22.65 -13.97
CA TYR A 436 14.31 -21.91 -14.42
C TYR A 436 15.24 -22.84 -15.18
N PHE A 437 15.63 -22.45 -16.37
CA PHE A 437 16.67 -23.12 -17.18
C PHE A 437 17.86 -22.16 -17.36
N LYS A 438 18.93 -22.65 -17.95
CA LYS A 438 20.22 -21.94 -18.01
C LYS A 438 20.11 -20.47 -18.44
N ASP A 439 19.31 -20.19 -19.45
CA ASP A 439 19.22 -18.86 -20.07
C ASP A 439 17.79 -18.27 -20.01
N GLY A 440 16.96 -18.70 -19.09
CA GLY A 440 15.59 -18.20 -19.03
C GLY A 440 14.67 -18.87 -18.02
N SER A 441 13.36 -18.62 -18.15
CA SER A 441 12.31 -19.21 -17.32
C SER A 441 11.02 -19.48 -18.08
N LEU A 442 10.27 -20.49 -17.62
CA LEU A 442 8.89 -20.76 -17.99
C LEU A 442 8.04 -20.72 -16.74
N LYS A 443 7.04 -19.84 -16.72
CA LYS A 443 6.07 -19.76 -15.64
C LYS A 443 4.69 -20.10 -16.17
N ILE A 444 4.05 -21.08 -15.55
CA ILE A 444 2.64 -21.44 -15.77
C ILE A 444 1.89 -21.09 -14.49
N GLY A 445 0.86 -20.30 -14.60
CA GLY A 445 0.12 -19.84 -13.44
C GLY A 445 -1.29 -19.40 -13.77
N GLY A 446 -1.94 -18.80 -12.79
CA GLY A 446 -3.24 -18.23 -12.97
C GLY A 446 -3.92 -17.87 -11.67
N GLY A 447 -5.09 -17.27 -11.81
CA GLY A 447 -5.96 -16.89 -10.72
C GLY A 447 -7.39 -17.29 -10.95
N LEU A 448 -8.10 -17.51 -9.85
CA LEU A 448 -9.54 -17.69 -9.79
C LEU A 448 -10.07 -16.70 -8.75
N ASN A 449 -11.13 -15.98 -9.11
CA ASN A 449 -11.93 -15.21 -8.17
C ASN A 449 -13.40 -15.61 -8.38
N TYR A 450 -14.02 -16.17 -7.33
CA TYR A 450 -15.43 -16.49 -7.29
C TYR A 450 -16.10 -15.67 -6.20
N THR A 451 -17.14 -14.95 -6.54
CA THR A 451 -17.97 -14.17 -5.61
C THR A 451 -19.42 -14.61 -5.78
N ASP A 452 -20.07 -14.95 -4.67
CA ASP A 452 -21.50 -15.18 -4.57
C ASP A 452 -22.09 -14.23 -3.55
N SER A 453 -23.14 -13.51 -3.91
CA SER A 453 -23.77 -12.56 -3.01
C SER A 453 -25.27 -12.50 -3.20
N LYS A 454 -25.97 -12.15 -2.11
CA LYS A 454 -27.41 -11.88 -2.14
C LYS A 454 -27.71 -10.70 -1.24
N SER A 455 -28.33 -9.68 -1.78
CA SER A 455 -28.85 -8.55 -1.03
C SER A 455 -30.38 -8.53 -1.05
N LYS A 456 -30.94 -8.02 0.03
CA LYS A 456 -32.36 -7.73 0.21
C LYS A 456 -32.50 -6.33 0.74
N GLN A 457 -33.37 -5.54 0.15
CA GLN A 457 -33.61 -4.16 0.57
C GLN A 457 -35.11 -3.92 0.69
N TRP A 458 -35.51 -3.33 1.78
CA TRP A 458 -36.84 -2.77 2.03
C TRP A 458 -36.69 -1.26 2.04
N ILE A 459 -37.42 -0.57 1.20
CA ILE A 459 -37.32 0.88 1.00
C ILE A 459 -38.71 1.48 1.16
N ASP A 460 -38.89 2.28 2.18
CA ASP A 460 -40.08 3.08 2.37
C ASP A 460 -39.76 4.51 1.99
N ARG A 461 -40.51 5.05 1.04
CA ARG A 461 -40.27 6.35 0.46
C ARG A 461 -41.53 7.20 0.51
N THR A 462 -41.42 8.39 1.06
CA THR A 462 -42.48 9.41 1.02
C THR A 462 -41.97 10.59 0.20
N ILE A 463 -42.69 10.98 -0.84
CA ILE A 463 -42.38 12.12 -1.70
C ILE A 463 -43.54 13.12 -1.58
N THR A 464 -43.22 14.33 -1.19
CA THR A 464 -44.15 15.44 -1.15
C THR A 464 -43.73 16.46 -2.20
N ASP A 465 -44.57 16.66 -3.19
CA ASP A 465 -44.40 17.68 -4.24
C ASP A 465 -45.13 18.93 -3.80
N TYR A 466 -44.41 20.00 -3.56
CA TYR A 466 -44.95 21.27 -3.12
C TYR A 466 -45.62 22.07 -4.25
N GLN A 467 -45.30 21.77 -5.51
CA GLN A 467 -45.93 22.43 -6.66
C GLN A 467 -47.34 21.88 -6.89
N SER A 468 -47.51 20.57 -6.84
CA SER A 468 -48.82 19.93 -6.98
C SER A 468 -49.58 19.80 -5.68
N ASN A 469 -48.92 20.01 -4.52
CA ASN A 469 -49.40 19.77 -3.19
C ASN A 469 -49.87 18.31 -2.99
N LEU A 470 -49.22 17.37 -3.64
CA LEU A 470 -49.47 15.93 -3.56
C LEU A 470 -48.37 15.22 -2.76
N SER A 471 -48.77 14.21 -1.99
CA SER A 471 -47.84 13.34 -1.30
C SER A 471 -48.07 11.89 -1.74
N SER A 472 -47.02 11.21 -2.12
CA SER A 472 -47.02 9.78 -2.47
C SER A 472 -46.18 8.99 -1.49
N VAL A 473 -46.66 7.80 -1.14
CA VAL A 473 -45.94 6.84 -0.30
C VAL A 473 -45.70 5.59 -1.12
N LEU A 474 -44.46 5.11 -1.19
CA LEU A 474 -44.06 3.92 -1.93
C LEU A 474 -43.33 2.96 -0.96
N SER A 475 -43.82 1.72 -0.90
CA SER A 475 -43.11 0.66 -0.21
C SER A 475 -42.49 -0.31 -1.22
N GLN A 476 -41.18 -0.35 -1.26
CA GLN A 476 -40.43 -1.08 -2.29
C GLN A 476 -39.62 -2.19 -1.62
N TYR A 477 -39.51 -3.32 -2.29
CA TYR A 477 -38.69 -4.44 -1.86
C TYR A 477 -37.88 -5.00 -3.03
N ALA A 478 -36.58 -5.12 -2.81
CA ALA A 478 -35.66 -5.65 -3.82
C ALA A 478 -34.89 -6.87 -3.28
N VAL A 479 -34.78 -7.89 -4.11
CA VAL A 479 -33.89 -9.05 -3.88
C VAL A 479 -32.93 -9.15 -5.05
N GLU A 480 -31.64 -9.13 -4.76
CA GLU A 480 -30.60 -9.13 -5.79
C GLU A 480 -29.56 -10.21 -5.50
N PRO A 481 -29.75 -11.44 -6.03
CA PRO A 481 -28.69 -12.43 -6.07
C PRO A 481 -27.68 -12.11 -7.19
N SER A 482 -26.41 -12.25 -6.91
CA SER A 482 -25.38 -12.15 -7.94
C SER A 482 -24.27 -13.17 -7.77
N SER A 483 -23.68 -13.60 -8.87
CA SER A 483 -22.52 -14.48 -8.88
C SER A 483 -21.53 -14.03 -9.94
N LYS A 484 -20.25 -14.08 -9.62
CA LYS A 484 -19.16 -13.72 -10.52
C LYS A 484 -18.05 -14.75 -10.45
N LEU A 485 -17.62 -15.22 -11.61
CA LEU A 485 -16.46 -16.09 -11.76
C LEU A 485 -15.47 -15.43 -12.71
N LEU A 486 -14.25 -15.24 -12.22
CA LEU A 486 -13.12 -14.75 -13.00
C LEU A 486 -12.01 -15.82 -12.98
N LEU A 487 -11.57 -16.29 -14.16
CA LEU A 487 -10.46 -17.21 -14.34
C LEU A 487 -9.39 -16.53 -15.21
N MET A 488 -8.14 -16.60 -14.78
CA MET A 488 -7.02 -15.92 -15.45
C MET A 488 -5.79 -16.83 -15.56
N PRO A 489 -5.85 -17.96 -16.30
CA PRO A 489 -4.64 -18.74 -16.56
C PRO A 489 -3.65 -17.95 -17.41
N SER A 490 -2.36 -18.13 -17.14
CA SER A 490 -1.28 -17.45 -17.85
C SER A 490 -0.06 -18.34 -18.06
N ILE A 491 0.69 -18.06 -19.11
CA ILE A 491 1.98 -18.66 -19.43
C ILE A 491 2.94 -17.53 -19.75
N THR A 492 4.06 -17.44 -19.04
CA THR A 492 5.12 -16.46 -19.29
C THR A 492 6.38 -17.21 -19.66
N TYR A 493 7.03 -16.80 -20.74
CA TYR A 493 8.30 -17.33 -21.21
C TYR A 493 9.29 -16.19 -21.33
N GLU A 494 10.47 -16.34 -20.72
CA GLU A 494 11.55 -15.37 -20.72
C GLU A 494 12.83 -16.08 -21.15
N HIS A 495 13.56 -15.52 -22.12
CA HIS A 495 14.76 -16.15 -22.64
C HIS A 495 15.82 -15.11 -23.04
N TRP A 496 17.02 -15.28 -22.55
CA TRP A 496 18.20 -14.51 -22.92
C TRP A 496 18.77 -15.00 -24.24
N MET A 497 18.54 -14.25 -25.32
CA MET A 497 19.15 -14.51 -26.63
C MET A 497 20.65 -14.24 -26.63
N THR A 498 21.07 -13.25 -25.83
CA THR A 498 22.46 -12.90 -25.56
C THR A 498 22.56 -12.37 -24.12
N LYS A 499 23.76 -12.11 -23.59
CA LYS A 499 23.95 -11.48 -22.26
C LYS A 499 23.32 -10.09 -22.14
N HIS A 500 22.95 -9.45 -23.25
CA HIS A 500 22.46 -8.09 -23.32
C HIS A 500 21.04 -7.99 -23.87
N TRP A 501 20.47 -9.07 -24.36
CA TRP A 501 19.15 -9.07 -24.99
C TRP A 501 18.32 -10.26 -24.54
N MET A 502 17.18 -9.97 -23.91
CA MET A 502 16.18 -10.93 -23.48
C MET A 502 14.88 -10.73 -24.25
N LEU A 503 14.23 -11.82 -24.63
CA LEU A 503 12.88 -11.87 -25.18
C LEU A 503 11.92 -12.27 -24.07
N ASN A 504 10.78 -11.54 -23.94
CA ASN A 504 9.71 -11.84 -23.01
C ASN A 504 8.43 -12.07 -23.77
N MET A 505 7.74 -13.16 -23.48
CA MET A 505 6.43 -13.48 -24.06
C MET A 505 5.48 -13.89 -22.92
N ASP A 506 4.33 -13.25 -22.87
CA ASP A 506 3.26 -13.56 -21.91
C ASP A 506 1.97 -13.83 -22.65
N TYR A 507 1.32 -14.92 -22.32
CA TYR A 507 -0.04 -15.20 -22.75
C TYR A 507 -0.95 -15.31 -21.54
N ARG A 508 -2.08 -14.60 -21.57
CA ARG A 508 -3.13 -14.67 -20.54
C ARG A 508 -4.50 -14.84 -21.19
N LEU A 509 -5.27 -15.74 -20.62
CA LEU A 509 -6.68 -15.88 -20.89
C LEU A 509 -7.46 -15.23 -19.74
N ASP A 510 -8.40 -14.36 -20.05
CA ASP A 510 -9.32 -13.73 -19.11
C ASP A 510 -10.73 -14.27 -19.38
N TYR A 511 -11.23 -15.17 -18.55
CA TYR A 511 -12.61 -15.61 -18.58
C TYR A 511 -13.38 -14.97 -17.43
N ASN A 512 -14.39 -14.18 -17.76
CA ASN A 512 -15.26 -13.51 -16.78
C ASN A 512 -16.72 -13.90 -17.06
N ASN A 513 -17.39 -14.44 -16.05
CA ASN A 513 -18.81 -14.75 -16.08
C ASN A 513 -19.47 -14.07 -14.89
N ASN A 514 -20.42 -13.20 -15.16
CA ASN A 514 -21.13 -12.41 -14.15
C ASN A 514 -22.63 -12.51 -14.38
N ARG A 515 -23.37 -12.86 -13.34
CA ARG A 515 -24.83 -12.92 -13.33
C ARG A 515 -25.36 -12.06 -12.20
N ILE A 516 -26.31 -11.19 -12.51
CA ILE A 516 -27.05 -10.36 -11.55
C ILE A 516 -28.51 -10.44 -11.94
N ASP A 517 -29.35 -10.90 -11.05
CA ASP A 517 -30.80 -10.86 -11.19
C ASP A 517 -31.36 -9.92 -10.12
N ARG A 518 -32.39 -9.15 -10.42
CA ARG A 518 -33.11 -8.32 -9.47
C ARG A 518 -34.60 -8.59 -9.57
N ASP A 519 -35.19 -9.03 -8.48
CA ASP A 519 -36.63 -9.07 -8.30
C ASP A 519 -37.06 -7.84 -7.49
N PHE A 520 -37.93 -7.04 -8.03
CA PHE A 520 -38.39 -5.77 -7.45
C PHE A 520 -39.91 -5.76 -7.31
N THR A 521 -40.39 -5.30 -6.16
CA THR A 521 -41.82 -5.09 -5.92
C THR A 521 -42.06 -3.66 -5.42
N THR A 522 -43.15 -3.07 -5.83
CA THR A 522 -43.66 -1.78 -5.36
C THR A 522 -45.07 -1.99 -4.80
N ASP A 523 -45.29 -1.61 -3.55
CA ASP A 523 -46.54 -1.79 -2.80
C ASP A 523 -47.04 -3.25 -2.81
N GLY A 524 -46.12 -4.20 -2.74
CA GLY A 524 -46.35 -5.63 -2.75
C GLY A 524 -46.68 -6.24 -4.12
N ILE A 525 -46.68 -5.45 -5.19
CA ILE A 525 -46.94 -5.88 -6.56
C ILE A 525 -45.58 -6.00 -7.27
N ALA A 526 -45.41 -7.07 -8.06
CA ALA A 526 -44.20 -7.26 -8.87
C ALA A 526 -44.04 -6.09 -9.87
N ASP A 527 -42.87 -5.48 -9.82
CA ASP A 527 -42.52 -4.33 -10.64
C ASP A 527 -41.55 -4.75 -11.75
N ALA A 528 -42.11 -5.10 -12.90
CA ALA A 528 -41.33 -5.54 -14.07
C ALA A 528 -40.43 -4.44 -14.61
N ALA A 529 -40.79 -3.16 -14.44
CA ALA A 529 -39.98 -2.03 -14.90
C ALA A 529 -38.66 -1.90 -14.11
N ASN A 530 -38.66 -2.34 -12.86
CA ASN A 530 -37.50 -2.26 -11.97
C ASN A 530 -36.86 -3.63 -11.67
N SER A 531 -37.47 -4.74 -12.14
CA SER A 531 -36.86 -6.07 -12.14
C SER A 531 -36.02 -6.28 -13.40
N PHE A 532 -34.88 -6.98 -13.28
CA PHE A 532 -34.03 -7.31 -14.43
C PHE A 532 -33.26 -8.58 -14.22
N SER A 533 -32.85 -9.19 -15.34
CA SER A 533 -31.83 -10.25 -15.41
C SER A 533 -30.68 -9.77 -16.28
N ASN A 534 -29.48 -9.90 -15.78
CA ASN A 534 -28.26 -9.49 -16.46
C ASN A 534 -27.23 -10.62 -16.41
N ARG A 535 -26.83 -11.13 -17.56
CA ARG A 535 -25.81 -12.17 -17.72
C ARG A 535 -24.73 -11.64 -18.64
N TYR A 536 -23.52 -11.51 -18.10
CA TYR A 536 -22.35 -11.08 -18.84
C TYR A 536 -21.29 -12.15 -18.83
N HIS A 537 -20.77 -12.52 -19.99
CA HIS A 537 -19.54 -13.28 -20.07
C HIS A 537 -18.57 -12.69 -21.09
N ASN A 538 -17.30 -12.79 -20.77
CA ASN A 538 -16.21 -12.32 -21.60
C ASN A 538 -15.11 -13.38 -21.68
N ILE A 539 -14.60 -13.60 -22.90
CA ILE A 539 -13.37 -14.36 -23.14
C ILE A 539 -12.38 -13.39 -23.78
N GLY A 540 -11.29 -13.13 -23.06
CA GLY A 540 -10.22 -12.26 -23.51
C GLY A 540 -8.90 -13.02 -23.62
N HIS A 541 -8.20 -12.82 -24.74
CA HIS A 541 -6.85 -13.33 -24.97
C HIS A 541 -5.90 -12.14 -25.01
N THR A 542 -4.87 -12.18 -24.22
CA THR A 542 -3.80 -11.17 -24.23
C THR A 542 -2.48 -11.86 -24.50
N VAL A 543 -1.80 -11.45 -25.58
CA VAL A 543 -0.42 -11.85 -25.88
C VAL A 543 0.44 -10.59 -25.73
N THR A 544 1.39 -10.60 -24.80
CA THR A 544 2.36 -9.53 -24.66
C THR A 544 3.71 -10.03 -25.15
N ALA A 545 4.29 -9.32 -26.11
CA ALA A 545 5.64 -9.54 -26.56
C ALA A 545 6.52 -8.33 -26.20
N GLY A 546 7.66 -8.57 -25.61
CA GLY A 546 8.59 -7.54 -25.17
C GLY A 546 10.04 -7.98 -25.26
N SER A 547 10.93 -7.02 -25.07
CA SER A 547 12.37 -7.25 -24.99
C SER A 547 12.98 -6.43 -23.88
N THR A 548 14.05 -6.97 -23.28
CA THR A 548 14.93 -6.22 -22.38
C THR A 548 16.31 -6.14 -23.02
N ILE A 549 16.79 -4.93 -23.29
CA ILE A 549 18.06 -4.66 -23.98
C ILE A 549 18.95 -3.83 -23.07
N ASN A 550 20.09 -4.37 -22.67
CA ASN A 550 21.05 -3.74 -21.78
C ASN A 550 22.23 -3.13 -22.58
N ILE A 551 22.38 -1.81 -22.52
CA ILE A 551 23.45 -1.06 -23.21
C ILE A 551 24.22 -0.26 -22.15
N GLY A 552 25.28 -0.84 -21.59
CA GLY A 552 26.02 -0.22 -20.50
C GLY A 552 25.16 0.06 -19.29
N GLN A 553 24.97 1.34 -18.95
CA GLN A 553 24.15 1.79 -17.81
C GLN A 553 22.68 2.06 -18.19
N VAL A 554 22.33 1.85 -19.46
CA VAL A 554 20.97 2.08 -19.97
C VAL A 554 20.32 0.74 -20.29
N GLN A 555 19.08 0.60 -19.84
CA GLN A 555 18.22 -0.54 -20.15
C GLN A 555 16.97 -0.06 -20.91
N LEU A 556 16.69 -0.69 -22.03
CA LEU A 556 15.54 -0.42 -22.89
C LEU A 556 14.57 -1.60 -22.83
N MET A 557 13.29 -1.32 -22.63
CA MET A 557 12.23 -2.34 -22.53
C MET A 557 11.03 -1.95 -23.42
N PRO A 558 11.11 -2.18 -24.73
CA PRO A 558 9.95 -2.09 -25.61
C PRO A 558 9.02 -3.29 -25.36
N SER A 559 7.70 -3.07 -25.40
CA SER A 559 6.71 -4.15 -25.39
C SER A 559 5.42 -3.74 -26.10
N ALA A 560 4.64 -4.71 -26.51
CA ALA A 560 3.31 -4.52 -27.08
C ALA A 560 2.38 -5.64 -26.60
N ALA A 561 1.22 -5.25 -26.08
CA ALA A 561 0.16 -6.18 -25.75
C ALA A 561 -0.88 -6.21 -26.87
N LEU A 562 -1.13 -7.42 -27.38
CA LEU A 562 -2.17 -7.74 -28.36
C LEU A 562 -3.35 -8.34 -27.60
N ASN A 563 -4.46 -7.62 -27.56
CA ASN A 563 -5.64 -8.02 -26.80
C ASN A 563 -6.78 -8.33 -27.76
N TRP A 564 -7.33 -9.51 -27.68
CA TRP A 564 -8.55 -9.91 -28.37
C TRP A 564 -9.60 -10.33 -27.35
N ASN A 565 -10.76 -9.66 -27.34
CA ASN A 565 -11.85 -9.91 -26.40
C ASN A 565 -13.14 -10.19 -27.17
N ARG A 566 -13.91 -11.15 -26.67
CA ARG A 566 -15.29 -11.38 -27.09
C ARG A 566 -16.19 -11.29 -25.86
N GLU A 567 -17.04 -10.27 -25.86
CA GLU A 567 -17.99 -9.98 -24.80
C GLU A 567 -19.39 -10.35 -25.27
N HIS A 568 -20.18 -10.88 -24.37
CA HIS A 568 -21.58 -11.26 -24.60
C HIS A 568 -22.38 -10.80 -23.37
N GLN A 569 -23.48 -10.11 -23.60
CA GLN A 569 -24.35 -9.57 -22.57
C GLN A 569 -25.79 -9.87 -22.92
N ASP A 570 -26.48 -10.71 -22.13
CA ASP A 570 -27.92 -10.87 -22.16
C ASP A 570 -28.54 -10.00 -21.08
N TYR A 571 -29.44 -9.13 -21.46
CA TYR A 571 -30.10 -8.20 -20.57
C TYR A 571 -31.59 -8.19 -20.83
N ALA A 572 -32.37 -8.50 -19.81
CA ALA A 572 -33.83 -8.49 -19.85
C ALA A 572 -34.39 -7.59 -18.74
N ARG A 573 -35.27 -6.64 -19.08
CA ARG A 573 -35.95 -5.74 -18.16
C ARG A 573 -37.26 -5.26 -18.80
N ALA A 574 -38.38 -5.54 -18.16
CA ALA A 574 -39.72 -5.28 -18.71
C ALA A 574 -39.86 -5.82 -20.15
N LEU A 575 -40.12 -4.92 -21.10
CA LEU A 575 -40.24 -5.26 -22.53
C LEU A 575 -38.90 -5.26 -23.28
N LEU A 576 -37.82 -4.83 -22.64
CA LEU A 576 -36.48 -4.89 -23.22
C LEU A 576 -35.89 -6.26 -22.97
N ASP A 577 -35.76 -7.07 -23.99
CA ASP A 577 -35.00 -8.31 -23.98
C ASP A 577 -33.97 -8.23 -25.10
N THR A 578 -32.69 -8.18 -24.75
CA THR A 578 -31.64 -7.90 -25.73
C THR A 578 -30.37 -8.64 -25.44
N THR A 579 -29.71 -9.04 -26.51
CA THR A 579 -28.39 -9.64 -26.48
C THR A 579 -27.40 -8.71 -27.19
N ALA A 580 -26.38 -8.28 -26.51
CA ALA A 580 -25.27 -7.50 -27.09
C ALA A 580 -24.03 -8.39 -27.21
N ILE A 581 -23.42 -8.42 -28.38
CA ILE A 581 -22.17 -9.14 -28.63
C ILE A 581 -21.17 -8.17 -29.20
N ARG A 582 -19.96 -8.13 -28.61
CA ARG A 582 -18.89 -7.27 -29.07
C ARG A 582 -17.57 -8.04 -29.15
N SER A 583 -16.97 -8.10 -30.34
CA SER A 583 -15.62 -8.62 -30.54
C SER A 583 -14.69 -7.48 -30.93
N ARG A 584 -13.57 -7.37 -30.25
CA ARG A 584 -12.62 -6.29 -30.46
C ARG A 584 -11.18 -6.77 -30.34
N PHE A 585 -10.35 -6.23 -31.22
CA PHE A 585 -8.90 -6.39 -31.17
C PHE A 585 -8.26 -5.02 -30.87
N LYS A 586 -7.23 -4.99 -30.03
CA LYS A 586 -6.47 -3.79 -29.73
C LYS A 586 -4.98 -4.09 -29.54
N VAL A 587 -4.15 -3.11 -29.87
CA VAL A 587 -2.70 -3.15 -29.68
C VAL A 587 -2.33 -2.04 -28.72
N GLU A 588 -1.64 -2.39 -27.64
CA GLU A 588 -1.23 -1.48 -26.57
C GLU A 588 0.30 -1.51 -26.45
N PRO A 589 1.02 -0.63 -27.17
CA PRO A 589 2.47 -0.52 -27.05
C PRO A 589 2.88 0.20 -25.78
N SER A 590 4.03 -0.20 -25.23
CA SER A 590 4.70 0.49 -24.15
C SER A 590 6.21 0.48 -24.33
N PHE A 591 6.88 1.45 -23.74
CA PHE A 591 8.32 1.60 -23.81
C PHE A 591 8.85 2.15 -22.50
N LYS A 592 9.81 1.45 -21.92
CA LYS A 592 10.48 1.87 -20.68
C LYS A 592 11.98 2.00 -20.92
N VAL A 593 12.55 3.09 -20.39
CA VAL A 593 14.01 3.31 -20.34
C VAL A 593 14.41 3.49 -18.89
N THR A 594 15.41 2.76 -18.45
CA THR A 594 16.03 2.95 -17.14
C THR A 594 17.51 3.29 -17.36
N TRP A 595 17.94 4.45 -16.86
CA TRP A 595 19.34 4.87 -16.90
C TRP A 595 19.89 4.98 -15.48
N LYS A 596 20.83 4.09 -15.13
CA LYS A 596 21.56 4.08 -13.86
C LYS A 596 22.75 5.07 -13.98
N VAL A 597 22.48 6.40 -13.77
CA VAL A 597 23.50 7.46 -13.92
C VAL A 597 24.68 7.25 -12.97
N ARG A 598 24.39 6.84 -11.74
CA ARG A 598 25.34 6.41 -10.70
C ARG A 598 24.68 5.30 -9.86
N LYS A 599 25.43 4.64 -8.99
CA LYS A 599 24.89 3.61 -8.07
C LYS A 599 23.70 4.11 -7.23
N THR A 600 23.69 5.40 -6.90
CA THR A 600 22.68 6.04 -6.05
C THR A 600 21.76 7.00 -6.82
N GLN A 601 21.84 7.01 -8.15
CA GLN A 601 21.08 7.94 -9.00
C GLN A 601 20.56 7.21 -10.22
N SER A 602 19.26 7.32 -10.47
CA SER A 602 18.62 6.71 -11.64
C SER A 602 17.58 7.63 -12.25
N ILE A 603 17.43 7.52 -13.57
CA ILE A 603 16.34 8.13 -14.35
C ILE A 603 15.56 7.01 -14.99
N GLU A 604 14.23 7.09 -14.91
CA GLU A 604 13.31 6.17 -15.57
C GLU A 604 12.33 6.98 -16.42
N LEU A 605 12.18 6.59 -17.68
CA LEU A 605 11.21 7.13 -18.62
C LEU A 605 10.27 6.01 -19.04
N ASN A 606 8.96 6.24 -18.92
CA ASN A 606 7.93 5.29 -19.31
C ASN A 606 6.96 5.96 -20.29
N TYR A 607 6.65 5.26 -21.35
CA TYR A 607 5.55 5.55 -22.26
C TYR A 607 4.62 4.36 -22.29
N SER A 608 3.30 4.60 -22.25
CA SER A 608 2.29 3.58 -22.48
C SER A 608 1.10 4.14 -23.25
N TYR A 609 0.55 3.31 -24.11
CA TYR A 609 -0.71 3.56 -24.79
C TYR A 609 -1.74 2.52 -24.32
N LYS A 610 -2.93 3.00 -23.94
CA LYS A 610 -3.99 2.15 -23.41
C LYS A 610 -5.34 2.50 -23.99
N THR A 611 -6.14 1.50 -24.33
CA THR A 611 -7.53 1.64 -24.78
C THR A 611 -8.46 1.21 -23.65
N THR A 612 -9.33 2.12 -23.20
CA THR A 612 -10.40 1.85 -22.24
C THR A 612 -11.73 1.84 -22.97
N ARG A 613 -12.52 0.81 -22.77
CA ARG A 613 -13.84 0.63 -23.38
C ARG A 613 -14.94 0.94 -22.39
N PRO A 614 -16.09 1.47 -22.83
CA PRO A 614 -17.27 1.50 -21.97
C PRO A 614 -17.72 0.09 -21.66
N GLU A 615 -18.27 -0.12 -20.48
CA GLU A 615 -18.91 -1.39 -20.12
C GLU A 615 -20.03 -1.71 -21.11
N LEU A 616 -20.18 -3.00 -21.45
CA LEU A 616 -21.15 -3.40 -22.47
C LEU A 616 -22.58 -3.04 -22.06
N LEU A 617 -22.90 -3.16 -20.76
CA LEU A 617 -24.19 -2.74 -20.22
C LEU A 617 -24.48 -1.26 -20.44
N GLN A 618 -23.49 -0.38 -20.32
CA GLN A 618 -23.66 1.05 -20.58
C GLN A 618 -24.02 1.37 -22.04
N THR A 619 -23.72 0.44 -22.95
CA THR A 619 -24.06 0.56 -24.38
C THR A 619 -25.43 -0.01 -24.76
N ILE A 620 -26.18 -0.54 -23.79
CA ILE A 620 -27.56 -0.99 -23.96
C ILE A 620 -28.50 0.17 -23.61
N GLY A 621 -29.55 0.38 -24.38
CA GLY A 621 -30.53 1.47 -24.16
C GLY A 621 -31.53 1.15 -23.06
N TYR A 622 -31.08 0.81 -21.85
CA TYR A 622 -31.96 0.58 -20.70
C TYR A 622 -32.33 1.87 -19.98
N ARG A 623 -33.41 1.83 -19.22
CA ARG A 623 -33.81 2.86 -18.24
C ARG A 623 -34.05 2.22 -16.89
N ASP A 624 -33.42 2.74 -15.84
CA ASP A 624 -33.65 2.37 -14.45
C ASP A 624 -34.54 3.43 -13.78
N LEU A 625 -35.74 3.00 -13.35
CA LEU A 625 -36.78 3.82 -12.72
C LEU A 625 -36.96 3.48 -11.24
N SER A 626 -36.04 2.76 -10.61
CA SER A 626 -36.16 2.35 -9.20
C SER A 626 -36.15 3.54 -8.22
N ASP A 627 -35.52 4.65 -8.63
CA ASP A 627 -35.71 5.93 -7.98
C ASP A 627 -36.55 6.85 -8.88
N PRO A 628 -37.78 7.22 -8.45
CA PRO A 628 -38.67 8.04 -9.28
C PRO A 628 -38.11 9.44 -9.62
N LEU A 629 -37.21 9.96 -8.79
CA LEU A 629 -36.60 11.28 -8.96
C LEU A 629 -35.21 11.23 -9.61
N PHE A 630 -34.66 10.03 -9.81
CA PHE A 630 -33.33 9.85 -10.39
C PHE A 630 -33.30 8.66 -11.35
N ILE A 631 -33.36 8.93 -12.64
CA ILE A 631 -33.36 7.93 -13.70
C ILE A 631 -31.93 7.69 -14.18
N THR A 632 -31.56 6.42 -14.41
CA THR A 632 -30.30 6.07 -15.08
C THR A 632 -30.56 5.41 -16.42
N GLU A 633 -29.86 5.85 -17.46
CA GLU A 633 -30.00 5.33 -18.82
C GLU A 633 -28.67 4.83 -19.38
N GLY A 634 -28.72 3.88 -20.29
CA GLY A 634 -27.58 3.49 -21.10
C GLY A 634 -27.48 4.31 -22.40
N ASN A 635 -26.31 4.26 -23.07
CA ASN A 635 -26.06 4.99 -24.31
C ASN A 635 -25.30 4.11 -25.33
N PRO A 636 -25.98 3.68 -26.43
CA PRO A 636 -25.35 2.85 -27.47
C PRO A 636 -24.22 3.54 -28.25
N PHE A 637 -24.10 4.84 -28.17
CA PHE A 637 -23.16 5.64 -28.97
C PHE A 637 -21.85 5.97 -28.26
N LEU A 638 -21.56 5.28 -27.15
CA LEU A 638 -20.30 5.48 -26.41
C LEU A 638 -19.09 5.03 -27.23
N LYS A 639 -18.03 5.81 -27.13
CA LYS A 639 -16.76 5.57 -27.84
C LYS A 639 -15.72 4.96 -26.93
N ASP A 640 -14.78 4.20 -27.52
CA ASP A 640 -13.57 3.79 -26.85
C ASP A 640 -12.70 5.02 -26.54
N SER A 641 -12.02 5.00 -25.40
CA SER A 641 -11.08 6.05 -24.98
C SER A 641 -9.65 5.56 -25.18
N HIS A 642 -8.80 6.38 -25.81
CA HIS A 642 -7.40 6.07 -26.05
C HIS A 642 -6.52 7.02 -25.24
N THR A 643 -5.66 6.47 -24.39
CA THR A 643 -4.82 7.25 -23.50
C THR A 643 -3.35 7.03 -23.81
N ASN A 644 -2.61 8.10 -24.07
CA ASN A 644 -1.15 8.12 -24.08
C ASN A 644 -0.68 8.66 -22.73
N GLN A 645 0.24 7.95 -22.11
CA GLN A 645 0.84 8.34 -20.85
C GLN A 645 2.35 8.38 -20.96
N PHE A 646 2.94 9.48 -20.52
CA PHE A 646 4.37 9.71 -20.40
C PHE A 646 4.69 9.93 -18.92
N GLN A 647 5.71 9.25 -18.43
CA GLN A 647 6.18 9.41 -17.05
C GLN A 647 7.71 9.48 -17.03
N MET A 648 8.23 10.40 -16.23
CA MET A 648 9.65 10.54 -15.93
C MET A 648 9.83 10.48 -14.43
N SER A 649 10.78 9.69 -13.97
CA SER A 649 11.17 9.63 -12.56
C SER A 649 12.69 9.82 -12.45
N TYR A 650 13.11 10.61 -11.47
CA TYR A 650 14.51 10.75 -11.07
C TYR A 650 14.64 10.50 -9.59
N LYS A 651 15.65 9.74 -9.22
CA LYS A 651 15.98 9.43 -7.83
C LYS A 651 17.46 9.69 -7.58
N ALA A 652 17.75 10.35 -6.46
CA ALA A 652 19.11 10.52 -5.97
C ALA A 652 19.14 10.34 -4.44
N VAL A 653 20.09 9.55 -3.96
CA VAL A 653 20.41 9.45 -2.54
C VAL A 653 21.90 9.79 -2.37
N LEU A 654 22.19 10.80 -1.56
CA LEU A 654 23.52 11.31 -1.31
C LEU A 654 23.87 11.14 0.17
N PRO A 655 24.40 9.98 0.58
CA PRO A 655 24.59 9.62 1.98
C PRO A 655 25.55 10.55 2.73
N SER A 656 26.60 11.02 2.07
CA SER A 656 27.56 11.96 2.66
C SER A 656 26.95 13.28 3.10
N HIS A 657 25.85 13.67 2.46
CA HIS A 657 25.08 14.89 2.76
C HIS A 657 23.79 14.61 3.51
N GLN A 658 23.49 13.36 3.82
CA GLN A 658 22.20 12.93 4.39
C GLN A 658 21.00 13.47 3.58
N LEU A 659 21.12 13.43 2.25
CA LEU A 659 20.17 14.03 1.31
C LEU A 659 19.54 12.95 0.44
N SER A 660 18.22 13.01 0.34
CA SER A 660 17.42 12.24 -0.63
C SER A 660 16.56 13.18 -1.46
N ILE A 661 16.54 12.96 -2.77
CA ILE A 661 15.72 13.70 -3.72
C ILE A 661 14.96 12.70 -4.59
N GLY A 662 13.64 12.84 -4.65
CA GLY A 662 12.76 12.14 -5.57
C GLY A 662 12.02 13.14 -6.45
N PHE A 663 12.03 12.92 -7.75
CA PHE A 663 11.23 13.69 -8.70
C PHE A 663 10.42 12.74 -9.56
N ASN A 664 9.13 13.03 -9.76
CA ASN A 664 8.26 12.29 -10.65
C ASN A 664 7.39 13.27 -11.44
N ALA A 665 7.37 13.12 -12.75
CA ALA A 665 6.49 13.89 -13.63
C ALA A 665 5.69 12.91 -14.50
N LYS A 666 4.38 13.14 -14.59
CA LYS A 666 3.44 12.35 -15.38
C LYS A 666 2.61 13.27 -16.26
N TYR A 667 2.45 12.92 -17.52
CA TYR A 667 1.58 13.59 -18.46
C TYR A 667 0.72 12.55 -19.19
N SER A 668 -0.57 12.78 -19.26
CA SER A 668 -1.52 11.89 -19.93
C SER A 668 -2.44 12.67 -20.85
N THR A 669 -2.67 12.14 -22.05
CA THR A 669 -3.67 12.64 -22.99
C THR A 669 -4.64 11.53 -23.35
N THR A 670 -5.93 11.81 -23.23
CA THR A 670 -7.01 10.91 -23.61
C THR A 670 -7.80 11.56 -24.73
N ASP A 671 -8.09 10.84 -25.80
CA ASP A 671 -8.80 11.41 -26.97
C ASP A 671 -10.30 11.61 -26.74
N HIS A 672 -10.93 10.64 -26.07
CA HIS A 672 -12.33 10.68 -25.65
C HIS A 672 -12.45 10.27 -24.18
N SER A 673 -13.36 10.89 -23.46
CA SER A 673 -13.71 10.48 -22.08
C SER A 673 -15.21 10.18 -22.03
N ASN A 674 -15.57 9.05 -21.41
CA ASN A 674 -16.96 8.76 -21.13
C ASN A 674 -17.28 9.28 -19.74
N ILE A 675 -18.27 10.15 -19.64
CA ILE A 675 -18.69 10.81 -18.41
C ILE A 675 -20.17 10.55 -18.18
N SER A 676 -20.64 10.64 -16.94
CA SER A 676 -22.07 10.69 -16.63
C SER A 676 -22.57 12.12 -16.88
N ALA A 677 -23.44 12.30 -17.85
CA ALA A 677 -24.11 13.56 -18.13
C ALA A 677 -25.43 13.59 -17.35
N LEU A 678 -25.66 14.67 -16.62
CA LEU A 678 -26.85 14.87 -15.82
C LEU A 678 -27.79 15.82 -16.57
N SER A 679 -29.06 15.47 -16.67
CA SER A 679 -30.14 16.34 -17.10
C SER A 679 -31.20 16.46 -16.01
N TYR A 680 -31.85 17.59 -15.95
CA TYR A 680 -32.94 17.89 -15.00
C TYR A 680 -34.17 18.37 -15.72
N ASP A 681 -35.31 17.83 -15.37
CA ASP A 681 -36.60 18.26 -15.86
C ASP A 681 -37.34 19.05 -14.75
N PRO A 682 -37.45 20.38 -14.87
CA PRO A 682 -38.08 21.19 -13.83
C PRO A 682 -39.60 21.01 -13.75
N ALA A 683 -40.27 20.43 -14.78
CA ALA A 683 -41.69 20.12 -14.73
C ALA A 683 -42.04 18.92 -13.84
N THR A 684 -41.12 17.96 -13.79
CA THR A 684 -41.29 16.72 -13.02
C THR A 684 -40.34 16.61 -11.82
N ASN A 685 -39.38 17.54 -11.70
CA ASN A 685 -38.30 17.51 -10.72
C ASN A 685 -37.40 16.24 -10.81
N VAL A 686 -37.32 15.61 -11.98
CA VAL A 686 -36.59 14.37 -12.21
C VAL A 686 -35.22 14.65 -12.79
N TYR A 687 -34.21 14.02 -12.21
CA TYR A 687 -32.87 13.97 -12.77
C TYR A 687 -32.71 12.73 -13.66
N THR A 688 -32.04 12.87 -14.78
CA THR A 688 -31.65 11.74 -15.62
C THR A 688 -30.14 11.73 -15.81
N SER A 689 -29.52 10.64 -15.46
CA SER A 689 -28.08 10.37 -15.64
C SER A 689 -27.87 9.44 -16.82
N ARG A 690 -27.07 9.86 -17.81
CA ARG A 690 -26.73 9.08 -19.00
C ARG A 690 -25.24 9.17 -19.29
N PRO A 691 -24.55 8.05 -19.56
CA PRO A 691 -23.15 8.10 -19.97
C PRO A 691 -23.03 8.72 -21.36
N GLU A 692 -22.09 9.66 -21.52
CA GLU A 692 -21.86 10.39 -22.77
C GLU A 692 -20.37 10.45 -23.10
N SER A 693 -20.03 10.37 -24.39
CA SER A 693 -18.67 10.56 -24.86
C SER A 693 -18.39 12.04 -25.12
N VAL A 694 -17.40 12.59 -24.43
CA VAL A 694 -16.95 13.99 -24.58
C VAL A 694 -15.54 14.04 -25.16
N PRO A 695 -15.05 15.20 -25.63
CA PRO A 695 -13.64 15.37 -25.97
C PRO A 695 -12.75 14.95 -24.84
N GLY A 696 -11.59 14.40 -25.15
CA GLY A 696 -10.71 13.81 -24.18
C GLY A 696 -10.04 14.80 -23.26
N SER A 697 -9.49 14.28 -22.19
CA SER A 697 -8.80 15.01 -21.14
C SER A 697 -7.29 15.12 -21.40
N ARG A 698 -6.68 16.11 -20.77
CA ARG A 698 -5.22 16.22 -20.63
C ARG A 698 -4.90 16.45 -19.17
N THR A 699 -4.02 15.63 -18.61
CA THR A 699 -3.66 15.74 -17.19
C THR A 699 -2.15 15.71 -17.03
N TRP A 700 -1.66 16.40 -16.04
CA TRP A 700 -0.27 16.40 -15.65
C TRP A 700 -0.13 16.37 -14.13
N GLU A 701 0.92 15.75 -13.67
CA GLU A 701 1.27 15.66 -12.25
C GLU A 701 2.80 15.78 -12.12
N VAL A 702 3.25 16.56 -11.16
CA VAL A 702 4.66 16.72 -10.80
C VAL A 702 4.78 16.59 -9.29
N ASN A 703 5.64 15.68 -8.83
CA ASN A 703 5.95 15.46 -7.43
C ASN A 703 7.45 15.68 -7.22
N LEU A 704 7.82 16.39 -6.17
CA LEU A 704 9.19 16.58 -5.73
C LEU A 704 9.26 16.33 -4.23
N ASN A 705 10.03 15.32 -3.86
CA ASN A 705 10.30 14.98 -2.48
C ASN A 705 11.75 15.32 -2.17
N TYR A 706 11.96 16.11 -1.14
CA TYR A 706 13.25 16.54 -0.66
C TYR A 706 13.38 16.26 0.82
N ASP A 707 14.45 15.59 1.22
CA ASP A 707 14.72 15.24 2.61
C ASP A 707 16.20 15.43 2.90
N HIS A 708 16.53 16.31 3.85
CA HIS A 708 17.90 16.71 4.16
C HIS A 708 18.14 16.78 5.65
N GLY A 709 19.13 16.04 6.13
CA GLY A 709 19.66 16.18 7.48
C GLY A 709 20.59 17.40 7.59
N LEU A 710 20.19 18.43 8.33
CA LEU A 710 20.94 19.66 8.54
C LEU A 710 21.71 19.56 9.86
N GLY A 711 22.96 19.16 9.79
CA GLY A 711 23.77 18.91 10.96
C GLY A 711 23.24 17.75 11.80
N ASN A 712 23.35 17.87 13.13
CA ASN A 712 23.07 16.76 14.04
C ASN A 712 21.64 16.76 14.60
N TYR A 713 20.96 17.89 14.58
CA TYR A 713 19.71 18.09 15.30
C TYR A 713 18.53 18.46 14.41
N PHE A 714 18.77 18.97 13.22
CA PHE A 714 17.72 19.43 12.34
C PHE A 714 17.54 18.53 11.12
N ARG A 715 16.33 18.42 10.65
CA ARG A 715 15.96 17.77 9.39
C ARG A 715 14.91 18.63 8.69
N LEU A 716 15.13 18.86 7.41
CA LEU A 716 14.22 19.56 6.53
C LEU A 716 13.59 18.57 5.58
N GLN A 717 12.27 18.54 5.56
CA GLN A 717 11.50 17.75 4.61
C GLN A 717 10.59 18.68 3.81
N ASN A 718 10.52 18.47 2.51
CA ASN A 718 9.60 19.18 1.65
C ASN A 718 8.96 18.20 0.65
N ASP A 719 7.64 18.20 0.61
CA ASP A 719 6.82 17.40 -0.29
C ASP A 719 5.99 18.34 -1.15
N LEU A 720 6.46 18.61 -2.36
CA LEU A 720 5.75 19.40 -3.35
C LEU A 720 5.01 18.48 -4.32
N LYS A 721 3.70 18.64 -4.40
CA LYS A 721 2.84 17.98 -5.39
C LYS A 721 2.07 19.01 -6.18
N MET A 722 2.19 18.99 -7.48
CA MET A 722 1.42 19.84 -8.38
C MET A 722 0.69 18.95 -9.39
N MET A 723 -0.60 19.07 -9.47
CA MET A 723 -1.37 18.38 -10.48
C MET A 723 -2.33 19.35 -11.16
N GLY A 724 -2.67 19.04 -12.40
CA GLY A 724 -3.66 19.82 -13.12
C GLY A 724 -4.17 19.09 -14.35
N GLY A 725 -5.20 19.66 -14.93
CA GLY A 725 -5.78 19.03 -16.09
C GLY A 725 -6.84 19.87 -16.76
N ARG A 726 -7.23 19.38 -17.94
CA ARG A 726 -8.36 19.86 -18.70
C ARG A 726 -9.34 18.70 -18.85
N TYR A 727 -10.56 18.96 -18.47
CA TYR A 727 -11.67 18.00 -18.50
C TYR A 727 -12.85 18.65 -19.23
N TYR A 728 -13.77 17.82 -19.67
CA TYR A 728 -15.00 18.27 -20.30
C TYR A 728 -16.19 17.61 -19.64
N GLY A 729 -17.28 18.36 -19.48
CA GLY A 729 -18.57 17.89 -19.02
C GLY A 729 -19.67 18.56 -19.84
N TYR A 730 -20.86 17.98 -19.86
CA TYR A 730 -22.02 18.63 -20.40
C TYR A 730 -22.78 19.40 -19.32
N LEU A 731 -23.16 20.61 -19.64
CA LEU A 731 -24.23 21.33 -18.96
C LEU A 731 -25.49 21.01 -19.74
N THR A 732 -26.40 20.24 -19.16
CA THR A 732 -27.60 19.81 -19.88
C THR A 732 -28.82 20.36 -19.19
N MET A 733 -29.66 21.07 -19.96
CA MET A 733 -31.01 21.42 -19.63
C MET A 733 -31.94 20.36 -20.21
N LEU A 734 -33.19 20.45 -19.84
CA LEU A 734 -34.36 19.66 -20.26
C LEU A 734 -34.16 18.49 -21.24
N PRO A 735 -34.76 17.30 -20.96
CA PRO A 735 -34.76 16.18 -21.91
C PRO A 735 -35.38 16.52 -23.27
N THR A 736 -36.17 17.55 -23.35
CA THR A 736 -37.01 17.88 -24.54
C THR A 736 -36.47 18.95 -25.44
N HIS A 737 -35.51 19.79 -25.04
CA HIS A 737 -34.95 20.88 -25.84
C HIS A 737 -33.43 20.89 -25.97
N GLY A 738 -32.82 19.83 -25.77
CA GLY A 738 -31.52 19.24 -25.80
C GLY A 738 -30.36 19.88 -26.48
N GLU A 739 -30.09 21.17 -26.46
CA GLU A 739 -28.74 21.64 -26.72
C GLU A 739 -27.85 21.32 -25.53
N ARG A 740 -27.01 20.32 -25.75
CA ARG A 740 -25.97 19.94 -24.79
C ARG A 740 -24.81 20.93 -24.88
N ILE A 741 -24.65 21.75 -23.87
CA ILE A 741 -23.56 22.73 -23.85
C ILE A 741 -22.34 22.06 -23.24
N LEU A 742 -21.29 21.96 -24.05
CA LEU A 742 -19.98 21.41 -23.57
C LEU A 742 -19.29 22.47 -22.72
N ASN A 743 -19.03 22.12 -21.45
CA ASN A 743 -18.26 22.94 -20.53
C ASN A 743 -16.86 22.36 -20.36
N ARG A 744 -15.84 23.19 -20.52
CA ARG A 744 -14.45 22.82 -20.28
C ARG A 744 -14.03 23.29 -18.90
N GLN A 745 -13.59 22.36 -18.07
CA GLN A 745 -12.99 22.63 -16.79
C GLN A 745 -11.46 22.56 -16.92
N THR A 746 -10.77 23.56 -16.40
CA THR A 746 -9.33 23.54 -16.21
C THR A 746 -9.03 23.64 -14.73
N SER A 747 -8.24 22.70 -14.20
CA SER A 747 -7.88 22.66 -12.80
C SER A 747 -6.38 22.68 -12.60
N VAL A 748 -5.93 23.32 -11.51
CA VAL A 748 -4.56 23.28 -11.01
C VAL A 748 -4.62 23.15 -9.49
N HIS A 749 -3.93 22.14 -8.94
CA HIS A 749 -3.93 21.81 -7.53
C HIS A 749 -2.47 21.75 -7.03
N PRO A 750 -1.85 22.88 -6.65
CA PRO A 750 -0.58 22.88 -5.95
C PRO A 750 -0.80 22.51 -4.49
N LYS A 751 0.04 21.61 -4.00
CA LYS A 751 0.15 21.23 -2.59
C LYS A 751 1.63 21.20 -2.23
N ASP A 752 2.03 21.97 -1.22
CA ASP A 752 3.40 22.02 -0.74
C ASP A 752 3.43 21.89 0.78
N LYS A 753 4.12 20.88 1.28
CA LYS A 753 4.31 20.66 2.71
C LYS A 753 5.77 20.77 3.08
N LEU A 754 6.09 21.79 3.85
CA LEU A 754 7.39 21.99 4.43
C LEU A 754 7.35 21.58 5.89
N THR A 755 8.29 20.73 6.33
CA THR A 755 8.43 20.28 7.72
C THR A 755 9.86 20.49 8.19
N VAL A 756 10.02 21.14 9.32
CA VAL A 756 11.29 21.27 10.04
C VAL A 756 11.19 20.44 11.31
N LEU A 757 12.09 19.49 11.43
CA LEU A 757 12.21 18.62 12.59
C LEU A 757 13.44 19.03 13.42
N PHE A 758 13.26 19.13 14.72
CA PHE A 758 14.33 19.28 15.69
C PHE A 758 14.34 18.06 16.61
N ASP A 759 15.50 17.44 16.76
CA ASP A 759 15.66 16.23 17.57
C ASP A 759 16.92 16.34 18.43
N HIS A 760 16.73 16.51 19.72
CA HIS A 760 17.80 16.59 20.73
C HIS A 760 17.44 15.71 21.92
N ASN A 761 18.41 15.05 22.51
CA ASN A 761 18.35 14.01 23.56
C ASN A 761 17.01 13.79 24.29
N TRP A 762 16.42 14.79 24.86
CA TRP A 762 15.20 14.72 25.66
C TRP A 762 14.06 15.58 25.11
N ILE A 763 14.28 16.28 23.99
CA ILE A 763 13.27 17.11 23.31
C ILE A 763 13.21 16.71 21.83
N LYS A 764 12.00 16.55 21.32
CA LYS A 764 11.69 16.53 19.89
C LYS A 764 10.66 17.60 19.59
N ALA A 765 10.86 18.30 18.50
CA ALA A 765 9.88 19.26 18.01
C ALA A 765 9.75 19.15 16.49
N ALA A 766 8.56 19.38 16.01
CA ALA A 766 8.32 19.53 14.58
C ALA A 766 7.43 20.74 14.35
N VAL A 767 7.74 21.49 13.30
CA VAL A 767 6.87 22.56 12.79
C VAL A 767 6.64 22.28 11.31
N PHE A 768 5.40 22.35 10.88
CA PHE A 768 5.08 22.19 9.48
C PHE A 768 4.10 23.25 8.98
N ALA A 769 4.23 23.55 7.70
CA ALA A 769 3.27 24.32 6.94
C ALA A 769 2.90 23.53 5.68
N GLU A 770 1.62 23.28 5.48
CA GLU A 770 1.07 22.67 4.27
C GLU A 770 0.18 23.70 3.58
N LEU A 771 0.60 24.12 2.39
CA LEU A 771 -0.14 25.02 1.51
C LEU A 771 -0.84 24.18 0.44
N ASN A 772 -2.15 24.27 0.36
CA ASN A 772 -2.95 23.54 -0.61
C ASN A 772 -3.97 24.49 -1.24
N ALA A 773 -3.94 24.58 -2.57
CA ALA A 773 -4.88 25.40 -3.34
C ALA A 773 -5.53 24.58 -4.45
N ASP A 774 -6.82 24.79 -4.65
CA ASP A 774 -7.60 24.22 -5.75
C ASP A 774 -8.11 25.34 -6.63
N ARG A 775 -7.47 25.52 -7.79
CA ARG A 775 -7.89 26.53 -8.76
C ARG A 775 -8.69 25.89 -9.87
N LEU A 776 -9.96 26.26 -9.97
CA LEU A 776 -10.90 25.76 -10.97
C LEU A 776 -11.35 26.89 -11.89
N ARG A 777 -11.40 26.61 -13.21
CA ARG A 777 -11.84 27.53 -14.24
C ARG A 777 -12.73 26.80 -15.23
N PHE A 778 -13.86 27.42 -15.54
CA PHE A 778 -14.90 26.88 -16.42
C PHE A 778 -15.11 27.79 -17.65
N SER A 779 -15.34 27.19 -18.82
CA SER A 779 -15.49 27.94 -20.07
C SER A 779 -16.87 28.54 -20.22
N GLN A 780 -17.90 27.91 -19.69
CA GLN A 780 -19.29 28.35 -19.83
C GLN A 780 -19.85 29.04 -18.59
N SER A 781 -19.33 28.65 -17.42
CA SER A 781 -19.83 29.13 -16.13
C SER A 781 -18.72 29.91 -15.40
N GLN A 782 -18.36 31.07 -15.94
CA GLN A 782 -17.26 31.89 -15.42
C GLN A 782 -17.51 32.40 -14.00
N SER A 783 -18.75 32.57 -13.58
CA SER A 783 -19.16 32.92 -12.23
C SER A 783 -18.73 31.84 -11.18
N GLN A 784 -18.55 30.60 -11.63
CA GLN A 784 -18.13 29.48 -10.82
C GLN A 784 -16.59 29.31 -10.73
N ASN A 785 -15.85 30.20 -11.40
CA ASN A 785 -14.40 30.22 -11.29
C ASN A 785 -13.97 30.46 -9.85
N THR A 786 -13.31 29.50 -9.27
CA THR A 786 -12.94 29.58 -7.86
C THR A 786 -11.47 29.25 -7.61
N THR A 787 -10.97 29.72 -6.49
CA THR A 787 -9.71 29.29 -5.91
C THR A 787 -9.94 29.01 -4.44
N LEU A 788 -9.87 27.73 -4.09
CA LEU A 788 -10.04 27.26 -2.72
C LEU A 788 -8.66 27.11 -2.08
N TRP A 789 -8.55 27.49 -0.83
CA TRP A 789 -7.34 27.32 -0.02
C TRP A 789 -7.66 26.43 1.16
N ASN A 790 -6.91 25.35 1.31
CA ASN A 790 -6.98 24.39 2.40
C ASN A 790 -5.59 24.24 3.03
N ASN A 791 -5.18 25.23 3.79
CA ASN A 791 -3.85 25.26 4.39
C ASN A 791 -3.86 24.68 5.79
N ASN A 792 -2.80 23.97 6.13
CA ASN A 792 -2.63 23.40 7.46
C ASN A 792 -1.30 23.86 8.04
N TYR A 793 -1.33 24.36 9.25
CA TYR A 793 -0.14 24.75 9.99
C TYR A 793 -0.09 23.98 11.29
N GLY A 794 1.05 23.46 11.63
CA GLY A 794 1.08 22.68 12.87
C GLY A 794 2.45 22.64 13.52
N MET A 795 2.40 22.34 14.82
CA MET A 795 3.58 22.05 15.60
C MET A 795 3.32 20.86 16.51
N SER A 796 4.34 20.07 16.74
CA SER A 796 4.35 19.04 17.77
C SER A 796 5.58 19.17 18.64
N PHE A 797 5.42 18.83 19.90
CA PHE A 797 6.48 18.87 20.88
C PHE A 797 6.40 17.64 21.77
N GLU A 798 7.54 17.02 22.03
CA GLU A 798 7.72 15.90 22.95
C GLU A 798 8.90 16.18 23.86
N ALA A 799 8.70 15.98 25.15
CA ALA A 799 9.75 16.02 26.14
C ALA A 799 9.77 14.74 26.97
N ASN A 800 10.96 14.16 27.08
CA ASN A 800 11.23 12.97 27.87
C ASN A 800 12.01 13.35 29.13
N TYR A 801 11.40 13.18 30.31
CA TYR A 801 12.05 13.44 31.57
C TYR A 801 11.88 12.26 32.52
N ARG A 802 12.98 11.56 32.81
CA ARG A 802 12.96 10.33 33.61
C ARG A 802 11.91 9.32 33.09
N ASN A 803 10.91 9.02 33.92
CA ASN A 803 9.83 8.08 33.60
C ASN A 803 8.59 8.74 32.98
N PHE A 804 8.67 10.03 32.65
CA PHE A 804 7.56 10.76 32.08
C PHE A 804 7.86 11.18 30.64
N VAL A 805 6.87 11.01 29.78
CA VAL A 805 6.85 11.55 28.41
C VAL A 805 5.69 12.52 28.31
N PHE A 806 5.99 13.77 28.05
CA PHE A 806 5.00 14.78 27.74
C PHE A 806 4.93 14.97 26.23
N THR A 807 3.71 14.93 25.64
CA THR A 807 3.51 15.26 24.24
C THR A 807 2.39 16.29 24.09
N THR A 808 2.57 17.22 23.15
CA THR A 808 1.51 18.11 22.71
C THR A 808 1.59 18.34 21.20
N GLY A 809 0.44 18.47 20.57
CA GLY A 809 0.31 18.76 19.14
C GLY A 809 -0.77 19.81 18.93
N LEU A 810 -0.47 20.77 18.08
CA LEU A 810 -1.37 21.84 17.68
C LEU A 810 -1.40 21.87 16.16
N THR A 811 -2.60 21.83 15.56
CA THR A 811 -2.76 21.95 14.11
C THR A 811 -3.92 22.87 13.80
N GLU A 812 -3.66 23.89 13.03
CA GLU A 812 -4.66 24.81 12.48
C GLU A 812 -4.99 24.39 11.05
N TYR A 813 -6.28 24.20 10.79
CA TYR A 813 -6.85 23.93 9.47
C TYR A 813 -7.57 25.18 8.98
N MET A 814 -6.98 25.88 8.03
CA MET A 814 -7.52 27.11 7.47
C MET A 814 -8.19 26.83 6.11
N ARG A 815 -9.44 27.18 5.96
CA ARG A 815 -10.21 27.04 4.73
C ARG A 815 -10.72 28.38 4.25
N ARG A 816 -10.48 28.70 2.97
CA ARG A 816 -10.89 29.97 2.35
C ARG A 816 -11.29 29.78 0.89
N GLY A 817 -12.13 30.69 0.42
CA GLY A 817 -12.54 30.75 -0.98
C GLY A 817 -13.78 29.94 -1.31
N TYR A 818 -14.45 29.35 -0.34
CA TYR A 818 -15.69 28.61 -0.53
C TYR A 818 -16.88 29.56 -0.62
N ALA A 819 -17.86 29.23 -1.47
CA ALA A 819 -19.11 30.00 -1.60
C ALA A 819 -19.94 29.96 -0.30
N SER A 820 -20.00 28.80 0.37
CA SER A 820 -20.64 28.67 1.67
C SER A 820 -19.78 29.26 2.77
N SER A 821 -20.34 30.17 3.57
CA SER A 821 -19.69 30.77 4.75
C SER A 821 -19.24 29.70 5.75
N ASP A 822 -20.03 28.64 5.90
CA ASP A 822 -19.77 27.53 6.81
C ASP A 822 -18.53 26.72 6.47
N MET A 823 -18.09 26.78 5.21
CA MET A 823 -16.87 26.13 4.75
C MET A 823 -15.63 27.00 4.93
N ASN A 824 -15.78 28.33 5.11
CA ASN A 824 -14.65 29.26 5.31
C ASN A 824 -14.34 29.35 6.81
N ARG A 825 -13.56 28.42 7.31
CA ARG A 825 -13.30 28.22 8.75
C ARG A 825 -11.82 28.12 9.08
N ASP A 826 -11.50 28.40 10.32
CA ASP A 826 -10.25 28.06 10.98
C ASP A 826 -10.57 27.12 12.14
N ASN A 827 -10.05 25.91 12.08
CA ASN A 827 -10.22 24.90 13.12
C ASN A 827 -8.85 24.61 13.75
N LEU A 828 -8.73 24.90 15.04
CA LEU A 828 -7.51 24.68 15.79
C LEU A 828 -7.67 23.42 16.63
N LEU A 829 -7.04 22.32 16.21
CA LEU A 829 -7.03 21.05 16.94
C LEU A 829 -5.83 21.00 17.87
N TRP A 830 -6.10 20.84 19.17
CA TRP A 830 -5.08 20.76 20.20
C TRP A 830 -5.23 19.49 21.01
N GLY A 831 -4.14 18.71 21.07
CA GLY A 831 -4.04 17.50 21.89
C GLY A 831 -2.84 17.56 22.84
N VAL A 832 -3.01 16.98 24.03
CA VAL A 832 -1.97 16.88 25.07
C VAL A 832 -1.99 15.49 25.66
N SER A 833 -0.81 14.94 25.96
CA SER A 833 -0.74 13.71 26.75
C SER A 833 0.47 13.68 27.69
N ILE A 834 0.32 12.95 28.78
CA ILE A 834 1.39 12.63 29.73
C ILE A 834 1.38 11.11 29.87
N THR A 835 2.51 10.50 29.55
CA THR A 835 2.71 9.05 29.73
C THR A 835 3.69 8.83 30.89
N TRP A 836 3.28 8.03 31.85
CA TRP A 836 4.10 7.61 32.98
C TRP A 836 4.52 6.15 32.80
N LYS A 837 5.84 5.92 32.71
CA LYS A 837 6.44 4.60 32.59
C LYS A 837 6.51 3.95 33.97
N VAL A 838 5.86 2.83 34.13
CA VAL A 838 5.72 2.06 35.37
C VAL A 838 6.26 0.65 35.21
N LEU A 839 6.29 -0.13 36.30
CA LEU A 839 6.68 -1.55 36.28
C LEU A 839 8.07 -1.80 35.65
N LYS A 840 9.05 -0.90 35.92
CA LYS A 840 10.39 -0.96 35.30
C LYS A 840 10.33 -0.94 33.77
N ASN A 841 9.56 -0.02 33.21
CA ASN A 841 9.28 0.18 31.77
C ASN A 841 8.48 -0.94 31.11
N LYS A 842 7.88 -1.87 31.88
CA LYS A 842 6.96 -2.87 31.34
C LYS A 842 5.51 -2.41 31.28
N GLY A 843 5.20 -1.21 31.74
CA GLY A 843 3.88 -0.65 31.70
C GLY A 843 3.91 0.85 31.47
N ASN A 844 2.91 1.35 30.74
CA ASN A 844 2.71 2.77 30.48
C ASN A 844 1.30 3.16 30.92
N VAL A 845 1.19 4.15 31.79
CA VAL A 845 -0.08 4.83 32.10
C VAL A 845 -0.08 6.14 31.34
N LYS A 846 -1.01 6.30 30.40
CA LYS A 846 -1.16 7.53 29.59
C LYS A 846 -2.45 8.25 29.95
N LEU A 847 -2.32 9.49 30.39
CA LEU A 847 -3.42 10.43 30.49
C LEU A 847 -3.36 11.37 29.29
N PHE A 848 -4.49 11.57 28.62
CA PHE A 848 -4.52 12.37 27.40
C PHE A 848 -5.84 13.14 27.26
N ALA A 849 -5.76 14.26 26.54
CA ALA A 849 -6.90 15.04 26.10
C ALA A 849 -6.73 15.36 24.61
N GLU A 850 -7.74 15.11 23.83
CA GLU A 850 -7.77 15.36 22.39
C GLU A 850 -8.87 16.36 22.07
N ASP A 851 -8.63 17.16 21.05
CA ASP A 851 -9.52 18.24 20.61
C ASP A 851 -9.99 19.10 21.79
N ILE A 852 -9.04 19.59 22.60
CA ILE A 852 -9.32 20.34 23.84
C ILE A 852 -10.21 21.56 23.59
N LEU A 853 -10.10 22.16 22.41
CA LEU A 853 -10.87 23.33 21.99
C LEU A 853 -12.24 22.98 21.40
N ASN A 854 -12.55 21.68 21.23
CA ASN A 854 -13.81 21.17 20.65
C ASN A 854 -14.09 21.78 19.27
N GLN A 855 -13.10 21.77 18.40
CA GLN A 855 -13.17 22.35 17.05
C GLN A 855 -13.05 21.32 15.95
N ASP A 856 -13.00 20.02 16.26
CA ASP A 856 -13.01 18.98 15.23
C ASP A 856 -14.34 18.97 14.49
N ASP A 857 -14.28 19.18 13.18
CA ASP A 857 -15.45 19.30 12.32
C ASP A 857 -15.09 18.77 10.92
N TRP A 858 -15.61 17.58 10.62
CA TRP A 858 -15.35 17.00 9.32
C TRP A 858 -16.30 17.58 8.26
N ARG A 859 -15.72 18.33 7.34
CA ARG A 859 -16.42 18.89 6.17
C ARG A 859 -15.60 18.74 4.92
N TRP A 860 -16.26 18.48 3.83
CA TRP A 860 -15.63 18.33 2.52
C TRP A 860 -16.47 19.04 1.45
N SER A 861 -15.81 19.59 0.44
CA SER A 861 -16.46 20.21 -0.69
C SER A 861 -15.81 19.76 -1.99
N SER A 862 -16.64 19.51 -2.98
CA SER A 862 -16.19 19.25 -4.36
C SER A 862 -16.94 20.14 -5.35
N GLN A 863 -16.27 20.45 -6.45
CA GLN A 863 -16.84 21.22 -7.54
C GLN A 863 -16.50 20.58 -8.88
N SER A 864 -17.50 20.39 -9.69
CA SER A 864 -17.40 19.91 -11.07
C SER A 864 -17.87 20.96 -12.08
N ALA A 865 -17.88 20.60 -13.35
CA ALA A 865 -18.35 21.48 -14.42
C ALA A 865 -19.82 21.93 -14.30
N TYR A 866 -20.64 21.19 -13.55
CA TYR A 866 -22.08 21.40 -13.44
C TYR A 866 -22.63 21.34 -12.03
N GLN A 867 -21.81 21.02 -11.03
CA GLN A 867 -22.28 20.76 -9.66
C GLN A 867 -21.23 21.17 -8.62
N GLN A 868 -21.70 21.75 -7.53
CA GLN A 868 -20.97 21.89 -6.28
C GLN A 868 -21.64 21.05 -5.20
N THR A 869 -20.86 20.36 -4.40
CA THR A 869 -21.35 19.56 -3.28
C THR A 869 -20.56 19.87 -2.01
N ASN A 870 -21.26 20.17 -0.92
CA ASN A 870 -20.70 20.31 0.41
C ASN A 870 -21.24 19.18 1.29
N GLU A 871 -20.36 18.50 2.01
CA GLU A 871 -20.72 17.38 2.89
C GLU A 871 -20.17 17.61 4.29
N TRP A 872 -20.91 17.16 5.29
CA TRP A 872 -20.48 17.08 6.69
C TRP A 872 -20.92 15.78 7.34
N GLN A 873 -20.24 15.37 8.38
CA GLN A 873 -20.60 14.21 9.16
C GLN A 873 -20.17 14.34 10.62
N ASP A 874 -20.77 13.52 11.48
CA ASP A 874 -20.39 13.40 12.88
C ASP A 874 -18.93 12.95 13.01
N THR A 875 -18.24 13.55 13.98
CA THR A 875 -16.90 13.18 14.39
C THR A 875 -16.85 12.90 15.90
N LEU A 876 -15.76 12.28 16.33
CA LEU A 876 -15.50 12.12 17.75
C LEU A 876 -14.98 13.44 18.32
N HIS A 877 -15.85 14.21 18.97
CA HIS A 877 -15.50 15.48 19.60
C HIS A 877 -14.55 15.31 20.79
N HIS A 878 -14.15 16.42 21.42
CA HIS A 878 -13.19 16.48 22.53
C HIS A 878 -13.45 15.41 23.59
N TYR A 879 -12.40 14.79 24.07
CA TYR A 879 -12.44 13.82 25.15
C TYR A 879 -11.16 13.82 25.97
N ILE A 880 -11.29 13.39 27.22
CA ILE A 880 -10.19 13.12 28.13
C ILE A 880 -10.19 11.62 28.39
N GLY A 881 -9.03 11.00 28.35
CA GLY A 881 -8.91 9.56 28.51
C GLY A 881 -7.70 9.16 29.35
N ILE A 882 -7.80 7.95 29.87
CA ILE A 882 -6.69 7.25 30.51
C ILE A 882 -6.53 5.89 29.84
N SER A 883 -5.31 5.49 29.57
CA SER A 883 -5.02 4.14 29.09
C SER A 883 -3.83 3.55 29.82
N PHE A 884 -3.86 2.24 29.98
CA PHE A 884 -2.76 1.45 30.48
C PHE A 884 -2.32 0.45 29.43
N THR A 885 -1.03 0.47 29.09
CA THR A 885 -0.42 -0.50 28.19
C THR A 885 0.59 -1.34 28.96
N TYR A 886 0.49 -2.65 28.89
CA TYR A 886 1.47 -3.59 29.43
C TYR A 886 2.28 -4.20 28.29
N HIS A 887 3.61 -4.13 28.41
CA HIS A 887 4.56 -4.69 27.45
C HIS A 887 4.98 -6.07 27.91
N LEU A 888 4.56 -7.09 27.19
CA LEU A 888 4.95 -8.47 27.40
C LEU A 888 6.28 -8.74 26.69
N ASP A 889 7.27 -9.20 27.42
CA ASP A 889 8.53 -9.76 26.90
C ASP A 889 8.84 -11.04 27.66
N ALA A 890 8.54 -12.17 27.04
CA ALA A 890 8.70 -13.48 27.64
C ALA A 890 9.62 -14.38 26.81
N LYS A 891 10.71 -14.86 27.40
CA LYS A 891 11.54 -15.91 26.77
C LYS A 891 10.73 -17.20 26.63
N THR A 892 10.80 -17.81 25.46
CA THR A 892 10.32 -19.20 25.27
C THR A 892 11.25 -20.11 26.09
N LYS A 893 10.67 -20.95 26.94
CA LYS A 893 11.42 -21.96 27.69
C LYS A 893 11.89 -23.09 26.80
#